data_6111907401f72f7155b7c3c4d1dccc2c
#
_entry.id   6111907401f72f7155b7c3c4d1dccc2c
#
_cell.length_a   1.000
_cell.length_b   1.000
_cell.length_c   1.000
_cell.angle_alpha   90.00
_cell.angle_beta   90.00
_cell.angle_gamma   90.00
#
_symmetry.space_group_name_H-M   'P 1'
#
loop_
_entity.id
_entity.type
_entity.pdbx_description
1 polymer ?
#
loop_
_entity_poly.entity_id
_entity_poly.type
_entity_poly.pdbx_seq_one_letter_code
_entity_poly.pdbx_strand_id
1 'polypeptide(L)'
;MNGEIHTSKLEELRVVHQPLARHDQVGKIAGTTRYAGDFAFPGMLHARLVRSQVPSARLTRRDVTAATRVPGVVAVLLGEDVPNNEIRVDVPGQAVAVGSLKAVMHVLATDRVRFHGEPIALVVAETEEALAAASELVEIDYEEVPVVSDPLAALEDGSPDVHQGGNLLAEWRIDRGDVDAAFAAADVAVEETYRTQFVDHAYLEPEAGVGWLDEDGVLILRVATQVIEHYRDVARILGVPDAKVRVIAPYVGGGFGGKEDMTVEPYLALAVHHTRRPVRMQWTRNESLLARAKRHRNVMRYRTAAAADGTLLAQDIEIVSDAGAYAYLSALVLLYSTVHACGPYRVPNVRIWSRTAYTNNPPTSAFRGFGGMQMVLGYESQIDEVARKLELDAGEVRKRNALVRGDRLPVGQEIITEVQLAQTIDAVRERAGDRPAPSGPRKRVGRAIASNMQSYGRLVWLNDSAAAWIGFQGDGSLTVRCGVPDIGGGQASSLGQIASEVLAVDIDRITVHFGDSALTPLAGTTTATRQLLMSGNATYEAAVRLRDQVLAAIADETGQPVRGLRMESGAIVGPDTRVPLAHALQVCRRRNVPIEALGSFFGPKGREVTRDLEGDRIFPDFTFGTHLADVEVDLDTGQVEILRYIAAHDVGRAINPMSVEGQIAGAVVQGLGQALLEEVVVIDGVNMTPGLFQYLIPTASDVPDIESIILESGEGLGPFGARGIGEPPIGPPIAVIPAAIADAVGARPTQLPVTPERVLDAVARGAVDAPEGATA
;
A
#
# COMPACT_ATOMS: atom_id res chain seq x y z
N MET A 1 -9.87 -18.47 -18.88
CA MET A 1 -9.76 -17.65 -20.11
C MET A 1 -8.45 -16.89 -19.98
N ASN A 2 -7.59 -16.97 -20.99
CA ASN A 2 -6.32 -16.21 -21.02
C ASN A 2 -6.71 -14.73 -21.06
N GLY A 3 -5.97 -13.89 -20.26
CA GLY A 3 -6.27 -12.47 -20.11
C GLY A 3 -6.28 -11.71 -21.44
N GLU A 4 -7.41 -11.73 -22.12
CA GLU A 4 -7.67 -10.88 -23.26
C GLU A 4 -7.91 -9.46 -22.75
N ILE A 5 -7.20 -8.51 -23.30
CA ILE A 5 -7.34 -7.09 -22.99
C ILE A 5 -8.72 -6.65 -23.50
N HIS A 6 -9.60 -6.24 -22.59
CA HIS A 6 -10.94 -5.76 -22.95
C HIS A 6 -10.87 -4.30 -23.42
N THR A 7 -10.59 -4.06 -24.70
CA THR A 7 -10.59 -2.72 -25.29
C THR A 7 -11.98 -2.34 -25.77
N SER A 8 -12.72 -1.55 -24.97
CA SER A 8 -13.90 -0.83 -25.44
C SER A 8 -13.48 0.56 -25.94
N LYS A 9 -14.09 1.05 -27.03
CA LYS A 9 -13.87 2.43 -27.46
C LYS A 9 -14.52 3.38 -26.46
N LEU A 10 -13.86 4.49 -26.14
CA LEU A 10 -14.35 5.50 -25.18
C LEU A 10 -15.77 6.00 -25.50
N GLU A 11 -16.06 6.18 -26.78
CA GLU A 11 -17.35 6.67 -27.29
C GLU A 11 -18.52 5.70 -27.04
N GLU A 12 -18.24 4.44 -26.68
CA GLU A 12 -19.22 3.41 -26.40
C GLU A 12 -19.56 3.26 -24.91
N LEU A 13 -18.78 3.93 -24.01
CA LEU A 13 -18.94 3.83 -22.56
C LEU A 13 -19.96 4.85 -22.04
N ARG A 14 -20.89 4.38 -21.21
CA ARG A 14 -21.99 5.17 -20.65
C ARG A 14 -21.70 5.72 -19.25
N VAL A 15 -21.07 4.91 -18.41
CA VAL A 15 -20.87 5.16 -16.98
C VAL A 15 -19.40 5.12 -16.62
N VAL A 16 -18.65 4.17 -17.15
CA VAL A 16 -17.19 4.10 -17.02
C VAL A 16 -16.58 5.32 -17.71
N HIS A 17 -15.52 5.86 -17.16
CA HIS A 17 -14.88 7.12 -17.57
C HIS A 17 -15.69 8.40 -17.22
N GLN A 18 -16.78 8.28 -16.45
CA GLN A 18 -17.50 9.44 -15.96
C GLN A 18 -17.05 9.80 -14.54
N PRO A 19 -16.91 11.11 -14.20
CA PRO A 19 -16.53 11.58 -12.87
C PRO A 19 -17.71 11.50 -11.89
N LEU A 20 -18.15 10.29 -11.57
CA LEU A 20 -19.29 10.08 -10.70
C LEU A 20 -18.92 10.26 -9.22
N ALA A 21 -19.85 10.85 -8.48
CA ALA A 21 -19.74 10.95 -7.03
C ALA A 21 -19.63 9.57 -6.37
N ARG A 22 -18.80 9.47 -5.35
CA ARG A 22 -18.61 8.21 -4.60
C ARG A 22 -19.89 7.82 -3.86
N HIS A 23 -20.16 6.53 -3.82
CA HIS A 23 -21.31 5.94 -3.12
C HIS A 23 -21.37 6.31 -1.63
N ASP A 24 -20.22 6.44 -0.96
CA ASP A 24 -20.08 6.76 0.46
C ASP A 24 -20.04 8.28 0.79
N GLN A 25 -20.05 9.13 -0.24
CA GLN A 25 -19.83 10.58 -0.08
C GLN A 25 -20.86 11.25 0.82
N VAL A 26 -22.14 10.99 0.60
CA VAL A 26 -23.24 11.65 1.35
C VAL A 26 -23.15 11.31 2.84
N GLY A 27 -22.95 10.03 3.18
CA GLY A 27 -22.84 9.60 4.56
C GLY A 27 -21.62 10.17 5.28
N LYS A 28 -20.48 10.30 4.58
CA LYS A 28 -19.25 10.88 5.14
C LYS A 28 -19.40 12.39 5.39
N ILE A 29 -19.93 13.13 4.43
CA ILE A 29 -20.15 14.58 4.56
C ILE A 29 -21.19 14.88 5.65
N ALA A 30 -22.26 14.10 5.74
CA ALA A 30 -23.30 14.26 6.73
C ALA A 30 -22.92 13.74 8.14
N GLY A 31 -21.77 13.09 8.29
CA GLY A 31 -21.32 12.48 9.54
C GLY A 31 -22.15 11.26 9.98
N THR A 32 -22.89 10.63 9.06
CA THR A 32 -23.71 9.45 9.34
C THR A 32 -23.01 8.12 9.07
N THR A 33 -21.88 8.14 8.36
CA THR A 33 -21.04 6.96 8.16
C THR A 33 -20.45 6.51 9.50
N ARG A 34 -20.62 5.23 9.85
CA ARG A 34 -20.07 4.65 11.08
C ARG A 34 -18.79 3.87 10.79
N TYR A 35 -17.73 4.23 11.49
CA TYR A 35 -16.43 3.55 11.49
C TYR A 35 -16.40 2.45 12.54
N ALA A 36 -15.31 1.68 12.58
CA ALA A 36 -15.24 0.50 13.44
C ALA A 36 -15.41 0.81 14.93
N GLY A 37 -14.89 1.94 15.41
CA GLY A 37 -14.99 2.38 16.80
C GLY A 37 -16.35 3.00 17.20
N ASP A 38 -17.27 3.28 16.26
CA ASP A 38 -18.53 3.98 16.52
C ASP A 38 -19.68 3.07 16.97
N PHE A 39 -19.43 1.75 17.02
CA PHE A 39 -20.46 0.78 17.42
C PHE A 39 -20.49 0.59 18.93
N ALA A 40 -21.68 0.53 19.49
CA ALA A 40 -21.92 0.32 20.90
C ALA A 40 -23.03 -0.70 21.14
N PHE A 41 -22.87 -1.52 22.16
CA PHE A 41 -23.82 -2.55 22.59
C PHE A 41 -24.13 -2.39 24.09
N PRO A 42 -25.34 -2.78 24.55
CA PRO A 42 -25.66 -2.81 25.97
C PRO A 42 -24.65 -3.71 26.73
N GLY A 43 -24.14 -3.21 27.85
CA GLY A 43 -23.19 -3.94 28.69
C GLY A 43 -21.83 -4.19 28.05
N MET A 44 -21.46 -3.41 27.03
CA MET A 44 -20.17 -3.49 26.35
C MET A 44 -19.02 -3.15 27.31
N LEU A 45 -17.93 -3.92 27.21
CA LEU A 45 -16.69 -3.72 27.93
C LEU A 45 -15.70 -2.92 27.07
N HIS A 46 -14.67 -2.38 27.73
CA HIS A 46 -13.53 -1.71 27.13
C HIS A 46 -12.26 -2.53 27.33
N ALA A 47 -11.36 -2.52 26.36
CA ALA A 47 -10.11 -3.24 26.41
C ALA A 47 -8.91 -2.35 26.07
N ARG A 48 -7.78 -2.54 26.77
CA ARG A 48 -6.51 -1.83 26.55
C ARG A 48 -5.33 -2.75 26.74
N LEU A 49 -4.26 -2.51 25.99
CA LEU A 49 -2.99 -3.23 26.13
C LEU A 49 -2.04 -2.51 27.08
N VAL A 50 -1.41 -3.27 27.95
CA VAL A 50 -0.20 -2.86 28.66
C VAL A 50 1.00 -3.29 27.82
N ARG A 51 1.89 -2.33 27.53
CA ARG A 51 2.96 -2.49 26.56
C ARG A 51 4.33 -2.31 27.19
N SER A 52 5.34 -2.91 26.57
CA SER A 52 6.75 -2.75 26.98
C SER A 52 7.18 -1.29 26.93
N GLN A 53 7.87 -0.86 28.00
CA GLN A 53 8.51 0.44 28.10
C GLN A 53 9.98 0.43 27.67
N VAL A 54 10.50 -0.75 27.34
CA VAL A 54 11.89 -0.95 26.92
C VAL A 54 11.96 -1.67 25.58
N PRO A 55 13.01 -1.44 24.79
CA PRO A 55 13.13 -2.02 23.45
C PRO A 55 13.60 -3.48 23.47
N SER A 56 14.28 -3.96 24.51
CA SER A 56 14.78 -5.33 24.57
C SER A 56 14.99 -5.76 26.02
N ALA A 57 14.23 -6.74 26.50
CA ALA A 57 14.37 -7.26 27.86
C ALA A 57 13.77 -8.65 28.00
N ARG A 58 14.25 -9.38 29.04
CA ARG A 58 13.53 -10.55 29.58
C ARG A 58 12.49 -10.06 30.59
N LEU A 59 11.31 -10.68 30.56
CA LEU A 59 10.25 -10.42 31.53
C LEU A 59 10.50 -11.32 32.76
N THR A 60 10.93 -10.73 33.87
CA THR A 60 11.24 -11.49 35.11
C THR A 60 10.03 -11.61 36.02
N ARG A 61 9.11 -10.63 35.99
CA ARG A 61 7.87 -10.63 36.75
C ARG A 61 6.77 -9.91 35.98
N ARG A 62 5.55 -10.42 36.08
CA ARG A 62 4.33 -9.78 35.58
C ARG A 62 3.27 -9.96 36.68
N ASP A 63 3.03 -8.91 37.44
CA ASP A 63 2.06 -8.95 38.55
C ASP A 63 0.82 -8.12 38.19
N VAL A 64 -0.31 -8.80 38.09
CA VAL A 64 -1.62 -8.23 37.79
C VAL A 64 -2.54 -8.13 39.00
N THR A 65 -2.05 -8.52 40.18
CA THR A 65 -2.85 -8.68 41.41
C THR A 65 -3.54 -7.38 41.83
N ALA A 66 -2.86 -6.24 41.74
CA ALA A 66 -3.43 -4.93 42.06
C ALA A 66 -4.45 -4.50 41.02
N ALA A 67 -4.15 -4.70 39.74
CA ALA A 67 -5.02 -4.36 38.62
C ALA A 67 -6.36 -5.10 38.65
N THR A 68 -6.33 -6.40 38.96
CA THR A 68 -7.57 -7.22 39.08
C THR A 68 -8.50 -6.81 40.22
N ARG A 69 -8.03 -6.03 41.21
CA ARG A 69 -8.85 -5.56 42.34
C ARG A 69 -9.51 -4.19 42.10
N VAL A 70 -9.20 -3.52 41.00
CA VAL A 70 -9.83 -2.25 40.66
C VAL A 70 -11.32 -2.47 40.38
N PRO A 71 -12.23 -1.75 41.05
CA PRO A 71 -13.66 -1.90 40.82
C PRO A 71 -14.01 -1.63 39.34
N GLY A 72 -14.79 -2.53 38.75
CA GLY A 72 -15.16 -2.47 37.32
C GLY A 72 -14.19 -3.20 36.38
N VAL A 73 -13.06 -3.72 36.86
CA VAL A 73 -12.21 -4.63 36.08
C VAL A 73 -12.84 -6.00 36.01
N VAL A 74 -12.94 -6.54 34.79
CA VAL A 74 -13.56 -7.84 34.51
C VAL A 74 -12.49 -8.93 34.29
N ALA A 75 -11.39 -8.58 33.61
CA ALA A 75 -10.27 -9.48 33.37
C ALA A 75 -8.97 -8.71 33.15
N VAL A 76 -7.84 -9.33 33.55
CA VAL A 76 -6.49 -8.93 33.11
C VAL A 76 -5.83 -10.20 32.59
N LEU A 77 -5.57 -10.25 31.28
CA LEU A 77 -5.12 -11.44 30.57
C LEU A 77 -3.64 -11.32 30.21
N LEU A 78 -2.92 -12.41 30.36
CA LEU A 78 -1.51 -12.57 30.04
C LEU A 78 -1.34 -13.57 28.89
N GLY A 79 -0.10 -13.79 28.42
CA GLY A 79 0.19 -14.70 27.34
C GLY A 79 -0.23 -16.15 27.60
N GLU A 80 -0.27 -16.55 28.84
CA GLU A 80 -0.72 -17.88 29.30
C GLU A 80 -2.24 -18.08 29.15
N ASP A 81 -3.01 -17.01 29.08
CA ASP A 81 -4.45 -17.01 28.85
C ASP A 81 -4.83 -17.10 27.37
N VAL A 82 -3.86 -17.04 26.48
CA VAL A 82 -4.07 -17.13 25.03
C VAL A 82 -3.94 -18.57 24.57
N PRO A 83 -4.99 -19.21 24.02
CA PRO A 83 -4.96 -20.64 23.67
C PRO A 83 -3.81 -21.03 22.73
N ASN A 84 -3.56 -20.21 21.67
CA ASN A 84 -2.38 -20.33 20.81
C ASN A 84 -1.74 -18.95 20.69
N ASN A 85 -0.77 -18.67 21.55
CA ASN A 85 -0.17 -17.34 21.71
C ASN A 85 0.86 -17.03 20.62
N GLU A 86 0.46 -17.13 19.35
CA GLU A 86 1.31 -16.87 18.19
C GLU A 86 0.57 -16.09 17.12
N ILE A 87 1.11 -14.95 16.72
CA ILE A 87 0.74 -14.26 15.49
C ILE A 87 1.63 -14.80 14.37
N ARG A 88 1.04 -15.43 13.36
CA ARG A 88 1.75 -15.93 12.19
C ARG A 88 1.33 -15.12 10.98
N VAL A 89 2.29 -14.83 10.12
CA VAL A 89 2.03 -14.31 8.78
C VAL A 89 2.25 -15.47 7.81
N ASP A 90 1.20 -16.24 7.55
CA ASP A 90 1.23 -17.32 6.57
C ASP A 90 1.11 -16.70 5.16
N VAL A 91 2.24 -16.29 4.60
CA VAL A 91 2.30 -15.93 3.19
C VAL A 91 2.77 -17.16 2.42
N PRO A 92 1.93 -17.75 1.54
CA PRO A 92 2.36 -18.86 0.70
C PRO A 92 3.63 -18.49 -0.08
N GLY A 93 4.62 -19.34 -0.10
CA GLY A 93 5.89 -19.11 -0.78
C GLY A 93 7.02 -18.50 0.05
N GLN A 94 6.77 -17.94 1.22
CA GLN A 94 7.84 -17.41 2.08
C GLN A 94 8.75 -18.49 2.66
N ALA A 95 8.27 -19.72 2.85
CA ALA A 95 9.04 -20.79 3.48
C ALA A 95 10.31 -21.20 2.71
N VAL A 96 10.34 -21.00 1.41
CA VAL A 96 11.47 -21.38 0.53
C VAL A 96 12.56 -20.29 0.49
N ALA A 97 12.16 -19.03 0.46
CA ALA A 97 13.08 -17.90 0.27
C ALA A 97 13.74 -17.41 1.57
N VAL A 98 13.16 -17.69 2.71
CA VAL A 98 13.51 -17.01 3.96
C VAL A 98 14.01 -17.94 5.06
N GLY A 99 14.32 -19.18 4.86
CA GLY A 99 14.99 -20.05 5.85
C GLY A 99 14.68 -19.86 7.36
N SER A 100 13.89 -18.88 7.75
CA SER A 100 13.65 -18.52 9.15
C SER A 100 12.37 -17.74 9.44
N LEU A 101 11.20 -18.27 9.09
CA LEU A 101 9.98 -17.86 9.81
C LEU A 101 9.99 -18.37 11.28
N LYS A 102 11.17 -18.37 11.91
CA LYS A 102 11.37 -18.84 13.28
C LYS A 102 11.07 -17.76 14.32
N ALA A 103 10.89 -16.51 13.89
CA ALA A 103 10.61 -15.38 14.77
C ALA A 103 9.09 -15.19 14.89
N VAL A 104 8.46 -15.97 15.71
CA VAL A 104 7.02 -15.85 16.01
C VAL A 104 6.80 -14.69 16.96
N MET A 105 5.92 -13.74 16.58
CA MET A 105 5.42 -12.74 17.50
C MET A 105 4.31 -13.35 18.37
N HIS A 106 4.41 -13.17 19.68
CA HIS A 106 3.32 -13.55 20.59
C HIS A 106 2.16 -12.54 20.51
N VAL A 107 0.94 -13.00 20.72
CA VAL A 107 -0.22 -12.12 20.93
C VAL A 107 0.03 -11.24 22.16
N LEU A 108 0.48 -11.86 23.26
CA LEU A 108 0.96 -11.20 24.47
C LEU A 108 2.31 -11.81 24.86
N ALA A 109 3.33 -10.99 25.05
CA ALA A 109 4.67 -11.44 25.37
C ALA A 109 4.72 -12.22 26.70
N THR A 110 5.47 -13.33 26.72
CA THR A 110 5.56 -14.23 27.87
C THR A 110 6.89 -14.14 28.61
N ASP A 111 8.00 -14.20 27.88
CA ASP A 111 9.35 -14.35 28.41
C ASP A 111 10.29 -13.21 28.01
N ARG A 112 10.06 -12.59 26.87
CA ARG A 112 10.92 -11.55 26.31
C ARG A 112 10.14 -10.54 25.48
N VAL A 113 10.52 -9.26 25.59
CA VAL A 113 10.10 -8.21 24.67
C VAL A 113 11.29 -7.81 23.78
N ARG A 114 10.99 -7.44 22.52
CA ARG A 114 11.99 -7.18 21.47
C ARG A 114 11.88 -5.80 20.86
N PHE A 115 10.78 -5.06 21.14
CA PHE A 115 10.66 -3.65 20.74
C PHE A 115 9.87 -2.84 21.75
N HIS A 116 10.11 -1.53 21.77
CA HIS A 116 9.39 -0.57 22.62
C HIS A 116 7.93 -0.47 22.15
N GLY A 117 7.00 -0.88 22.99
CA GLY A 117 5.56 -0.92 22.70
C GLY A 117 5.00 -2.33 22.45
N GLU A 118 5.78 -3.41 22.62
CA GLU A 118 5.32 -4.78 22.47
C GLU A 118 4.23 -5.12 23.52
N PRO A 119 3.10 -5.76 23.12
CA PRO A 119 2.01 -6.07 24.04
C PRO A 119 2.41 -7.14 25.07
N ILE A 120 2.10 -6.89 26.36
CA ILE A 120 2.42 -7.81 27.47
C ILE A 120 1.17 -8.30 28.18
N ALA A 121 0.18 -7.43 28.42
CA ALA A 121 -1.06 -7.77 29.08
C ALA A 121 -2.25 -7.08 28.41
N LEU A 122 -3.44 -7.69 28.54
CA LEU A 122 -4.71 -7.14 28.07
C LEU A 122 -5.64 -6.91 29.26
N VAL A 123 -5.99 -5.67 29.55
CA VAL A 123 -6.93 -5.27 30.58
C VAL A 123 -8.32 -5.12 29.97
N VAL A 124 -9.35 -5.65 30.62
CA VAL A 124 -10.75 -5.55 30.22
C VAL A 124 -11.59 -5.04 31.39
N ALA A 125 -12.33 -3.94 31.18
CA ALA A 125 -13.08 -3.28 32.23
C ALA A 125 -14.44 -2.77 31.75
N GLU A 126 -15.34 -2.44 32.69
CA GLU A 126 -16.69 -1.90 32.40
C GLU A 126 -16.68 -0.45 32.00
N THR A 127 -15.67 0.33 32.40
CA THR A 127 -15.54 1.75 32.08
C THR A 127 -14.10 2.09 31.67
N GLU A 128 -13.95 3.21 30.95
CA GLU A 128 -12.63 3.72 30.54
C GLU A 128 -11.79 4.16 31.77
N GLU A 129 -12.43 4.65 32.85
CA GLU A 129 -11.75 5.06 34.07
C GLU A 129 -11.17 3.85 34.80
N ALA A 130 -11.95 2.77 34.94
CA ALA A 130 -11.48 1.51 35.53
C ALA A 130 -10.37 0.90 34.68
N LEU A 131 -10.52 0.97 33.34
CA LEU A 131 -9.51 0.51 32.39
C LEU A 131 -8.17 1.24 32.54
N ALA A 132 -8.21 2.57 32.62
CA ALA A 132 -7.02 3.39 32.80
C ALA A 132 -6.34 3.09 34.14
N ALA A 133 -7.09 3.12 35.24
CA ALA A 133 -6.58 2.86 36.58
C ALA A 133 -5.95 1.47 36.71
N ALA A 134 -6.57 0.44 36.14
CA ALA A 134 -6.05 -0.93 36.17
C ALA A 134 -4.78 -1.09 35.32
N SER A 135 -4.72 -0.43 34.17
CA SER A 135 -3.56 -0.52 33.28
C SER A 135 -2.28 0.03 33.94
N GLU A 136 -2.40 1.06 34.80
CA GLU A 136 -1.28 1.66 35.55
C GLU A 136 -0.82 0.75 36.72
N LEU A 137 -1.66 -0.17 37.18
CA LEU A 137 -1.37 -1.08 38.31
C LEU A 137 -0.83 -2.45 37.87
N VAL A 138 -0.63 -2.68 36.60
CA VAL A 138 0.08 -3.86 36.10
C VAL A 138 1.58 -3.63 36.28
N GLU A 139 2.20 -4.40 37.15
CA GLU A 139 3.64 -4.31 37.44
C GLU A 139 4.44 -5.28 36.58
N ILE A 140 5.46 -4.78 35.89
CA ILE A 140 6.34 -5.55 35.02
C ILE A 140 7.79 -5.26 35.38
N ASP A 141 8.55 -6.31 35.73
CA ASP A 141 9.97 -6.22 36.00
C ASP A 141 10.75 -6.73 34.77
N TYR A 142 11.77 -5.94 34.39
CA TYR A 142 12.59 -6.17 33.20
C TYR A 142 14.04 -6.48 33.59
N GLU A 143 14.63 -7.48 32.95
CA GLU A 143 16.07 -7.66 32.84
C GLU A 143 16.47 -7.24 31.44
N GLU A 144 16.99 -6.00 31.28
CA GLU A 144 17.37 -5.46 29.98
C GLU A 144 18.50 -6.27 29.37
N VAL A 145 18.44 -6.44 28.04
CA VAL A 145 19.47 -7.12 27.24
C VAL A 145 19.94 -6.20 26.12
N PRO A 146 21.13 -6.43 25.54
CA PRO A 146 21.69 -5.55 24.51
C PRO A 146 20.69 -5.25 23.39
N VAL A 147 20.68 -3.99 22.96
CA VAL A 147 19.83 -3.47 21.88
C VAL A 147 20.64 -3.40 20.59
N VAL A 148 20.05 -3.88 19.50
CA VAL A 148 20.57 -3.73 18.15
C VAL A 148 19.61 -2.84 17.38
N SER A 149 20.01 -1.61 17.03
CA SER A 149 19.15 -0.62 16.36
C SER A 149 19.62 -0.22 14.96
N ASP A 150 20.85 -0.52 14.56
CA ASP A 150 21.36 -0.27 13.21
C ASP A 150 21.32 -1.55 12.37
N PRO A 151 20.63 -1.56 11.19
CA PRO A 151 20.51 -2.76 10.37
C PRO A 151 21.81 -3.20 9.71
N LEU A 152 22.79 -2.29 9.53
CA LEU A 152 24.13 -2.67 9.03
C LEU A 152 24.89 -3.40 10.13
N ALA A 153 24.94 -2.81 11.34
CA ALA A 153 25.57 -3.44 12.49
C ALA A 153 24.92 -4.78 12.89
N ALA A 154 23.59 -4.88 12.70
CA ALA A 154 22.87 -6.13 12.94
C ALA A 154 23.36 -7.32 12.10
N LEU A 155 23.89 -7.05 10.91
CA LEU A 155 24.40 -8.05 9.97
C LEU A 155 25.90 -8.33 10.10
N GLU A 156 26.61 -7.65 11.02
CA GLU A 156 28.01 -7.89 11.30
C GLU A 156 28.20 -9.14 12.18
N ASP A 157 29.32 -9.81 12.00
CA ASP A 157 29.70 -10.95 12.81
C ASP A 157 29.83 -10.56 14.30
N GLY A 158 29.18 -11.32 15.19
CA GLY A 158 29.20 -11.07 16.62
C GLY A 158 28.17 -10.05 17.13
N SER A 159 27.31 -9.53 16.25
CA SER A 159 26.16 -8.72 16.67
C SER A 159 25.23 -9.54 17.59
N PRO A 160 24.66 -8.93 18.65
CA PRO A 160 23.68 -9.63 19.49
C PRO A 160 22.47 -10.11 18.69
N ASP A 161 22.01 -11.33 18.94
CA ASP A 161 20.85 -11.91 18.28
C ASP A 161 19.54 -11.33 18.80
N VAL A 162 18.74 -10.72 17.92
CA VAL A 162 17.34 -10.34 18.20
C VAL A 162 16.46 -11.59 18.29
N HIS A 163 16.69 -12.53 17.38
CA HIS A 163 16.07 -13.86 17.37
C HIS A 163 17.14 -14.95 17.26
N GLN A 164 16.83 -16.12 17.81
CA GLN A 164 17.75 -17.26 17.72
C GLN A 164 18.05 -17.61 16.24
N GLY A 165 19.31 -17.62 15.91
CA GLY A 165 19.82 -17.97 14.57
C GLY A 165 20.26 -16.79 13.72
N GLY A 166 20.47 -15.64 14.34
CA GLY A 166 21.05 -14.45 13.72
C GLY A 166 20.01 -13.44 13.23
N ASN A 167 20.51 -12.30 12.78
CA ASN A 167 19.68 -11.14 12.44
C ASN A 167 19.33 -11.05 10.95
N LEU A 168 19.85 -11.88 10.07
CA LEU A 168 19.45 -11.90 8.66
C LEU A 168 18.07 -12.54 8.51
N LEU A 169 17.07 -11.74 8.13
CA LEU A 169 15.71 -12.20 7.87
C LEU A 169 15.58 -12.74 6.44
N ALA A 170 15.98 -11.96 5.45
CA ALA A 170 15.85 -12.31 4.03
C ALA A 170 16.97 -11.72 3.21
N GLU A 171 17.24 -12.37 2.08
CA GLU A 171 18.25 -11.96 1.10
C GLU A 171 17.79 -12.34 -0.31
N TRP A 172 17.97 -11.40 -1.25
CA TRP A 172 17.69 -11.59 -2.68
C TRP A 172 18.88 -11.14 -3.52
N ARG A 173 19.10 -11.77 -4.65
CA ARG A 173 20.18 -11.45 -5.60
C ARG A 173 19.67 -11.43 -7.03
N ILE A 174 20.23 -10.52 -7.82
CA ILE A 174 20.10 -10.49 -9.28
C ILE A 174 21.51 -10.32 -9.82
N ASP A 175 21.91 -11.16 -10.76
CA ASP A 175 23.19 -11.07 -11.47
C ASP A 175 22.95 -11.33 -12.96
N ARG A 176 23.09 -10.29 -13.79
CA ARG A 176 22.79 -10.32 -15.22
C ARG A 176 23.86 -9.59 -16.01
N GLY A 177 24.32 -10.19 -17.09
CA GLY A 177 25.34 -9.62 -17.96
C GLY A 177 26.74 -9.64 -17.33
N ASP A 178 27.60 -8.73 -17.77
CA ASP A 178 28.96 -8.54 -17.24
C ASP A 178 29.10 -7.10 -16.72
N VAL A 179 28.77 -6.92 -15.43
CA VAL A 179 28.76 -5.61 -14.76
C VAL A 179 30.17 -5.00 -14.74
N ASP A 180 31.21 -5.80 -14.45
CA ASP A 180 32.57 -5.29 -14.30
C ASP A 180 33.16 -4.86 -15.66
N ALA A 181 32.90 -5.60 -16.73
CA ALA A 181 33.28 -5.19 -18.09
C ALA A 181 32.51 -3.94 -18.54
N ALA A 182 31.24 -3.82 -18.21
CA ALA A 182 30.43 -2.64 -18.54
C ALA A 182 30.92 -1.39 -17.81
N PHE A 183 31.30 -1.48 -16.53
CA PHE A 183 31.91 -0.36 -15.79
C PHE A 183 33.27 0.04 -16.38
N ALA A 184 34.07 -0.94 -16.82
CA ALA A 184 35.38 -0.67 -17.44
C ALA A 184 35.26 0.02 -18.82
N ALA A 185 34.14 -0.18 -19.51
CA ALA A 185 33.86 0.41 -20.84
C ALA A 185 33.06 1.72 -20.77
N ALA A 186 32.66 2.17 -19.60
CA ALA A 186 31.78 3.34 -19.43
C ALA A 186 32.51 4.66 -19.62
N ASP A 187 31.86 5.64 -20.25
CA ASP A 187 32.37 7.03 -20.34
C ASP A 187 32.16 7.79 -19.03
N VAL A 188 31.11 7.45 -18.28
CA VAL A 188 30.83 8.00 -16.95
C VAL A 188 30.38 6.90 -15.98
N ALA A 189 30.84 7.01 -14.75
CA ALA A 189 30.34 6.24 -13.62
C ALA A 189 29.97 7.18 -12.46
N VAL A 190 28.86 6.90 -11.82
CA VAL A 190 28.39 7.58 -10.63
C VAL A 190 28.19 6.57 -9.51
N GLU A 191 28.50 6.97 -8.28
CA GLU A 191 28.32 6.15 -7.08
C GLU A 191 27.84 7.04 -5.94
N GLU A 192 26.80 6.58 -5.20
CA GLU A 192 26.29 7.29 -4.04
C GLU A 192 25.52 6.34 -3.11
N THR A 193 25.44 6.73 -1.84
CA THR A 193 24.64 6.03 -0.83
C THR A 193 23.44 6.88 -0.40
N TYR A 194 22.26 6.32 -0.61
CA TYR A 194 20.99 6.95 -0.24
C TYR A 194 20.42 6.33 1.02
N ARG A 195 19.73 7.15 1.84
CA ARG A 195 19.11 6.69 3.08
C ARG A 195 17.67 7.17 3.15
N THR A 196 16.76 6.24 3.49
CA THR A 196 15.38 6.57 3.83
C THR A 196 15.13 6.33 5.32
N GLN A 197 14.16 7.00 5.89
CA GLN A 197 13.79 6.93 7.29
C GLN A 197 12.64 5.94 7.54
N PHE A 198 12.34 5.66 8.82
CA PHE A 198 11.07 5.06 9.22
C PHE A 198 9.95 6.08 9.06
N VAL A 199 8.82 5.66 8.51
CA VAL A 199 7.62 6.49 8.32
C VAL A 199 6.40 5.75 8.85
N ASP A 200 5.51 6.48 9.50
CA ASP A 200 4.23 5.99 9.99
C ASP A 200 3.11 6.27 8.99
N HIS A 201 2.13 5.38 8.88
CA HIS A 201 0.99 5.52 7.97
C HIS A 201 0.10 6.72 8.29
N ALA A 202 0.05 7.12 9.55
CA ALA A 202 -0.67 8.25 10.09
C ALA A 202 -2.13 8.38 9.60
N TYR A 203 -2.80 7.24 9.32
CA TYR A 203 -4.21 7.26 8.90
C TYR A 203 -5.10 7.94 9.95
N LEU A 204 -6.16 8.60 9.51
CA LEU A 204 -7.02 9.40 10.38
C LEU A 204 -7.73 8.56 11.44
N GLU A 205 -8.26 7.38 11.06
CA GLU A 205 -8.86 6.40 11.97
C GLU A 205 -7.77 5.51 12.58
N PRO A 206 -7.42 5.64 13.90
CA PRO A 206 -6.56 4.67 14.57
C PRO A 206 -7.16 3.27 14.55
N GLU A 207 -6.41 2.29 15.02
CA GLU A 207 -6.85 0.92 15.17
C GLU A 207 -8.06 0.85 16.10
N ALA A 208 -9.16 0.28 15.61
CA ALA A 208 -10.40 0.24 16.36
C ALA A 208 -11.26 -0.96 15.95
N GLY A 209 -12.08 -1.42 16.90
CA GLY A 209 -13.07 -2.43 16.62
C GLY A 209 -13.98 -2.75 17.80
N VAL A 210 -15.00 -3.54 17.49
CA VAL A 210 -15.92 -4.12 18.47
C VAL A 210 -16.07 -5.61 18.17
N GLY A 211 -15.96 -6.44 19.20
CA GLY A 211 -16.19 -7.89 19.12
C GLY A 211 -17.37 -8.30 19.98
N TRP A 212 -18.14 -9.30 19.53
CA TRP A 212 -19.23 -9.90 20.29
C TRP A 212 -19.54 -11.31 19.80
N LEU A 213 -20.33 -12.06 20.56
CA LEU A 213 -20.90 -13.34 20.11
C LEU A 213 -22.32 -13.14 19.62
N ASP A 214 -22.65 -13.74 18.47
CA ASP A 214 -24.03 -13.82 18.03
C ASP A 214 -24.82 -14.95 18.73
N GLU A 215 -26.08 -15.14 18.33
CA GLU A 215 -27.00 -16.14 18.93
C GLU A 215 -26.52 -17.58 18.73
N ASP A 216 -25.77 -17.84 17.65
CA ASP A 216 -25.19 -19.17 17.34
C ASP A 216 -23.79 -19.37 17.94
N GLY A 217 -23.33 -18.41 18.75
CA GLY A 217 -22.01 -18.40 19.37
C GLY A 217 -20.86 -18.17 18.40
N VAL A 218 -21.12 -17.57 17.24
CA VAL A 218 -20.09 -17.11 16.31
C VAL A 218 -19.50 -15.81 16.85
N LEU A 219 -18.18 -15.75 16.91
CA LEU A 219 -17.46 -14.51 17.24
C LEU A 219 -17.50 -13.56 16.04
N ILE A 220 -18.12 -12.42 16.23
CA ILE A 220 -18.16 -11.35 15.23
C ILE A 220 -17.16 -10.27 15.63
N LEU A 221 -16.25 -9.93 14.73
CA LEU A 221 -15.29 -8.83 14.86
C LEU A 221 -15.60 -7.78 13.79
N ARG A 222 -16.07 -6.62 14.22
CA ARG A 222 -16.24 -5.45 13.35
C ARG A 222 -15.06 -4.53 13.57
N VAL A 223 -14.11 -4.50 12.63
CA VAL A 223 -12.78 -3.91 12.82
C VAL A 223 -12.33 -3.08 11.64
N ALA A 224 -11.50 -2.08 11.91
CA ALA A 224 -10.85 -1.27 10.89
C ALA A 224 -9.68 -2.04 10.27
N THR A 225 -9.95 -2.88 9.28
CA THR A 225 -8.96 -3.77 8.66
C THR A 225 -9.00 -3.73 7.13
N GLN A 226 -7.87 -4.06 6.51
CA GLN A 226 -7.73 -4.28 5.06
C GLN A 226 -7.98 -5.75 4.67
N VAL A 227 -8.16 -6.65 5.67
CA VAL A 227 -8.13 -8.11 5.50
C VAL A 227 -9.28 -8.77 6.26
N ILE A 228 -10.36 -9.11 5.58
CA ILE A 228 -11.44 -9.86 6.25
C ILE A 228 -11.07 -11.31 6.52
N GLU A 229 -10.07 -11.84 5.83
CA GLU A 229 -9.55 -13.19 5.98
C GLU A 229 -8.81 -13.42 7.31
N HIS A 230 -8.55 -12.38 8.12
CA HIS A 230 -8.05 -12.49 9.49
C HIS A 230 -8.92 -13.38 10.39
N TYR A 231 -10.17 -13.69 9.99
CA TYR A 231 -10.99 -14.68 10.72
C TYR A 231 -10.28 -16.03 10.90
N ARG A 232 -9.43 -16.45 9.93
CA ARG A 232 -8.67 -17.72 10.02
C ARG A 232 -7.57 -17.65 11.09
N ASP A 233 -6.85 -16.52 11.14
CA ASP A 233 -5.79 -16.32 12.12
C ASP A 233 -6.36 -16.19 13.53
N VAL A 234 -7.46 -15.47 13.68
CA VAL A 234 -8.20 -15.34 14.94
C VAL A 234 -8.73 -16.71 15.39
N ALA A 235 -9.32 -17.49 14.48
CA ALA A 235 -9.80 -18.84 14.79
C ALA A 235 -8.67 -19.75 15.29
N ARG A 236 -7.50 -19.67 14.64
CA ARG A 236 -6.28 -20.41 15.06
C ARG A 236 -5.81 -19.96 16.44
N ILE A 237 -5.73 -18.65 16.70
CA ILE A 237 -5.32 -18.10 18.01
C ILE A 237 -6.24 -18.61 19.12
N LEU A 238 -7.55 -18.63 18.89
CA LEU A 238 -8.53 -19.11 19.87
C LEU A 238 -8.69 -20.65 19.92
N GLY A 239 -8.12 -21.39 18.96
CA GLY A 239 -8.29 -22.84 18.86
C GLY A 239 -9.71 -23.25 18.47
N VAL A 240 -10.44 -22.43 17.70
CA VAL A 240 -11.81 -22.69 17.25
C VAL A 240 -11.86 -22.91 15.74
N PRO A 241 -12.92 -23.56 15.20
CA PRO A 241 -13.10 -23.66 13.75
C PRO A 241 -13.25 -22.30 13.08
N ASP A 242 -12.74 -22.15 11.85
CA ASP A 242 -12.84 -20.93 11.05
C ASP A 242 -14.27 -20.39 10.93
N ALA A 243 -15.25 -21.29 10.75
CA ALA A 243 -16.67 -20.95 10.66
C ALA A 243 -17.27 -20.35 11.95
N LYS A 244 -16.52 -20.36 13.07
CA LYS A 244 -16.92 -19.73 14.34
C LYS A 244 -16.38 -18.30 14.51
N VAL A 245 -15.74 -17.76 13.48
CA VAL A 245 -15.25 -16.38 13.47
C VAL A 245 -15.73 -15.68 12.20
N ARG A 246 -16.28 -14.48 12.35
CA ARG A 246 -16.69 -13.59 11.25
C ARG A 246 -16.03 -12.24 11.44
N VAL A 247 -15.35 -11.76 10.39
CA VAL A 247 -14.75 -10.41 10.32
C VAL A 247 -15.56 -9.54 9.40
N ILE A 248 -15.89 -8.33 9.86
CA ILE A 248 -16.59 -7.30 9.11
C ILE A 248 -15.71 -6.05 9.08
N ALA A 249 -15.27 -5.65 7.90
CA ALA A 249 -14.63 -4.37 7.66
C ALA A 249 -15.69 -3.35 7.23
N PRO A 250 -16.10 -2.38 8.07
CA PRO A 250 -16.93 -1.26 7.63
C PRO A 250 -16.12 -0.35 6.71
N TYR A 251 -16.62 0.84 6.38
CA TYR A 251 -15.75 1.87 5.81
C TYR A 251 -14.58 2.13 6.76
N VAL A 252 -13.37 2.16 6.21
CA VAL A 252 -12.12 2.33 6.98
C VAL A 252 -11.55 3.72 6.71
N GLY A 253 -11.20 4.43 7.76
CA GLY A 253 -10.65 5.79 7.74
C GLY A 253 -9.17 5.87 7.39
N GLY A 254 -8.77 5.16 6.32
CA GLY A 254 -7.40 4.99 5.87
C GLY A 254 -6.76 3.71 6.37
N GLY A 255 -5.86 3.17 5.58
CA GLY A 255 -5.09 1.96 5.93
C GLY A 255 -3.67 2.03 5.40
N PHE A 256 -3.49 2.36 4.11
CA PHE A 256 -2.20 2.54 3.42
C PHE A 256 -1.21 1.38 3.57
N GLY A 257 -1.69 0.19 3.95
CA GLY A 257 -0.89 -0.99 4.29
C GLY A 257 -0.81 -1.29 5.80
N GLY A 258 -0.99 -0.29 6.68
CA GLY A 258 -0.84 -0.46 8.13
C GLY A 258 -1.96 -1.27 8.81
N LYS A 259 -3.07 -1.50 8.13
CA LYS A 259 -4.19 -2.36 8.57
C LYS A 259 -4.25 -3.67 7.76
N GLU A 260 -3.16 -4.03 7.10
CA GLU A 260 -2.96 -5.32 6.44
C GLU A 260 -2.51 -6.39 7.45
N ASP A 261 -1.69 -6.02 8.42
CA ASP A 261 -1.38 -6.85 9.57
C ASP A 261 -2.52 -6.82 10.60
N MET A 262 -2.68 -7.87 11.40
CA MET A 262 -3.63 -7.88 12.51
C MET A 262 -3.26 -6.80 13.54
N THR A 263 -4.25 -6.04 13.99
CA THR A 263 -4.07 -4.96 14.97
C THR A 263 -4.85 -5.20 16.26
N VAL A 264 -6.14 -4.90 16.28
CA VAL A 264 -7.02 -5.10 17.46
C VAL A 264 -7.73 -6.45 17.45
N GLU A 265 -7.73 -7.16 16.33
CA GLU A 265 -8.48 -8.38 16.11
C GLU A 265 -8.16 -9.48 17.15
N PRO A 266 -6.89 -9.83 17.41
CA PRO A 266 -6.55 -10.90 18.35
C PRO A 266 -6.95 -10.54 19.78
N TYR A 267 -6.82 -9.29 20.17
CA TYR A 267 -7.11 -8.81 21.53
C TYR A 267 -8.61 -8.73 21.79
N LEU A 268 -9.38 -8.23 20.83
CA LEU A 268 -10.85 -8.24 20.88
C LEU A 268 -11.38 -9.67 20.97
N ALA A 269 -10.83 -10.56 20.14
CA ALA A 269 -11.20 -11.95 20.10
C ALA A 269 -10.93 -12.63 21.45
N LEU A 270 -9.75 -12.41 22.02
CA LEU A 270 -9.36 -12.96 23.33
C LEU A 270 -10.28 -12.41 24.44
N ALA A 271 -10.54 -11.10 24.47
CA ALA A 271 -11.40 -10.48 25.47
C ALA A 271 -12.85 -11.02 25.41
N VAL A 272 -13.43 -11.13 24.21
CA VAL A 272 -14.78 -11.71 24.04
C VAL A 272 -14.81 -13.17 24.39
N HIS A 273 -13.78 -13.95 24.04
CA HIS A 273 -13.67 -15.37 24.36
C HIS A 273 -13.73 -15.62 25.86
N HIS A 274 -13.01 -14.82 26.66
CA HIS A 274 -12.95 -14.94 28.11
C HIS A 274 -14.18 -14.36 28.81
N THR A 275 -14.67 -13.21 28.40
CA THR A 275 -15.73 -12.49 29.12
C THR A 275 -17.13 -12.85 28.66
N ARG A 276 -17.29 -13.39 27.46
CA ARG A 276 -18.58 -13.70 26.80
C ARG A 276 -19.50 -12.48 26.66
N ARG A 277 -18.92 -11.27 26.76
CA ARG A 277 -19.61 -9.97 26.62
C ARG A 277 -19.09 -9.23 25.40
N PRO A 278 -19.86 -8.29 24.82
CA PRO A 278 -19.34 -7.37 23.80
C PRO A 278 -18.16 -6.57 24.35
N VAL A 279 -17.11 -6.40 23.55
CA VAL A 279 -15.90 -5.66 23.91
C VAL A 279 -15.57 -4.67 22.81
N ARG A 280 -15.22 -3.44 23.18
CA ARG A 280 -14.66 -2.41 22.32
C ARG A 280 -13.19 -2.21 22.63
N MET A 281 -12.39 -2.03 21.58
CA MET A 281 -11.01 -1.60 21.68
C MET A 281 -10.75 -0.50 20.67
N GLN A 282 -10.10 0.55 21.10
CA GLN A 282 -9.67 1.66 20.24
C GLN A 282 -8.33 2.17 20.76
N TRP A 283 -7.30 2.14 19.91
CA TRP A 283 -6.01 2.71 20.26
C TRP A 283 -6.08 4.23 20.18
N THR A 284 -5.37 4.88 21.08
CA THR A 284 -5.08 6.31 20.94
C THR A 284 -4.12 6.54 19.79
N ARG A 285 -3.99 7.79 19.33
CA ARG A 285 -2.98 8.14 18.32
C ARG A 285 -1.57 7.77 18.76
N ASN A 286 -1.25 7.97 20.04
CA ASN A 286 0.06 7.65 20.57
C ASN A 286 0.32 6.14 20.59
N GLU A 287 -0.65 5.34 20.98
CA GLU A 287 -0.54 3.88 20.91
C GLU A 287 -0.38 3.38 19.46
N SER A 288 -1.09 3.99 18.52
CA SER A 288 -0.98 3.71 17.09
C SER A 288 0.44 4.02 16.58
N LEU A 289 0.96 5.22 16.84
CA LEU A 289 2.31 5.63 16.44
C LEU A 289 3.42 4.83 17.14
N LEU A 290 3.18 4.38 18.37
CA LEU A 290 4.14 3.58 19.12
C LEU A 290 4.26 2.14 18.60
N ALA A 291 3.14 1.48 18.43
CA ALA A 291 3.11 0.01 18.45
C ALA A 291 2.89 -0.66 17.09
N ARG A 292 2.34 0.04 16.09
CA ARG A 292 2.12 -0.60 14.80
C ARG A 292 3.36 -0.58 13.92
N ALA A 293 3.34 -1.42 12.89
CA ALA A 293 4.42 -1.51 11.92
C ALA A 293 4.63 -0.18 11.14
N LYS A 294 5.87 0.07 10.75
CA LYS A 294 6.32 1.27 10.02
C LYS A 294 6.71 0.94 8.58
N ARG A 295 6.95 1.97 7.75
CA ARG A 295 7.71 1.81 6.52
C ARG A 295 9.15 1.47 6.84
N HIS A 296 9.73 0.53 6.12
CA HIS A 296 11.15 0.18 6.22
C HIS A 296 12.04 1.38 5.95
N ARG A 297 13.00 1.64 6.81
CA ARG A 297 14.15 2.47 6.46
C ARG A 297 15.15 1.62 5.68
N ASN A 298 15.81 2.24 4.69
CA ASN A 298 16.79 1.57 3.84
C ASN A 298 18.10 2.34 3.79
N VAL A 299 19.19 1.59 3.68
CA VAL A 299 20.49 2.07 3.23
C VAL A 299 20.74 1.45 1.86
N MET A 300 20.92 2.29 0.84
CA MET A 300 21.00 1.87 -0.56
C MET A 300 22.25 2.45 -1.19
N ARG A 301 23.20 1.61 -1.56
CA ARG A 301 24.38 1.99 -2.35
C ARG A 301 24.11 1.71 -3.81
N TYR A 302 24.18 2.73 -4.63
CA TYR A 302 24.01 2.63 -6.08
C TYR A 302 25.30 3.00 -6.79
N ARG A 303 25.65 2.20 -7.80
CA ARG A 303 26.68 2.52 -8.80
C ARG A 303 26.03 2.39 -10.17
N THR A 304 26.20 3.39 -11.03
CA THR A 304 25.63 3.39 -12.37
C THR A 304 26.69 3.78 -13.39
N ALA A 305 26.82 2.99 -14.45
CA ALA A 305 27.71 3.22 -15.59
C ALA A 305 26.90 3.59 -16.83
N ALA A 306 27.34 4.60 -17.58
CA ALA A 306 26.70 5.04 -18.81
C ALA A 306 27.71 5.38 -19.90
N ALA A 307 27.25 5.30 -21.16
CA ALA A 307 27.98 5.78 -22.34
C ALA A 307 27.85 7.32 -22.46
N ALA A 308 28.70 7.93 -23.29
CA ALA A 308 28.75 9.38 -23.51
C ALA A 308 27.42 10.00 -24.00
N ASP A 309 26.54 9.21 -24.63
CA ASP A 309 25.23 9.64 -25.08
C ASP A 309 24.13 9.48 -23.99
N GLY A 310 24.49 9.03 -22.77
CA GLY A 310 23.58 8.81 -21.66
C GLY A 310 22.90 7.43 -21.66
N THR A 311 23.27 6.51 -22.56
CA THR A 311 22.78 5.13 -22.54
C THR A 311 23.33 4.39 -21.32
N LEU A 312 22.45 3.83 -20.49
CA LEU A 312 22.86 3.05 -19.32
C LEU A 312 23.49 1.72 -19.72
N LEU A 313 24.65 1.43 -19.17
CA LEU A 313 25.43 0.23 -19.46
C LEU A 313 25.34 -0.78 -18.33
N ALA A 314 25.41 -0.33 -17.07
CA ALA A 314 25.34 -1.21 -15.90
C ALA A 314 24.83 -0.49 -14.65
N GLN A 315 24.27 -1.29 -13.74
CA GLN A 315 24.03 -0.91 -12.34
C GLN A 315 24.52 -1.99 -11.38
N ASP A 316 25.18 -1.55 -10.29
CA ASP A 316 25.60 -2.37 -9.16
C ASP A 316 24.99 -1.78 -7.89
N ILE A 317 24.06 -2.53 -7.26
CA ILE A 317 23.17 -2.01 -6.23
C ILE A 317 23.22 -2.89 -4.99
N GLU A 318 23.43 -2.27 -3.82
CA GLU A 318 23.30 -2.93 -2.53
C GLU A 318 22.20 -2.27 -1.72
N ILE A 319 21.28 -3.07 -1.14
CA ILE A 319 20.14 -2.62 -0.35
C ILE A 319 20.19 -3.32 1.00
N VAL A 320 20.20 -2.56 2.10
CA VAL A 320 20.00 -3.08 3.45
C VAL A 320 18.76 -2.41 4.03
N SER A 321 17.79 -3.25 4.38
CA SER A 321 16.48 -2.84 4.91
C SER A 321 16.35 -3.25 6.37
N ASP A 322 15.66 -2.44 7.17
CA ASP A 322 15.40 -2.70 8.58
C ASP A 322 14.01 -3.30 8.77
N ALA A 323 13.94 -4.56 9.21
CA ALA A 323 12.67 -5.26 9.49
C ALA A 323 12.07 -4.86 10.86
N GLY A 324 12.86 -4.21 11.72
CA GLY A 324 12.50 -4.10 13.12
C GLY A 324 12.50 -5.47 13.82
N ALA A 325 11.73 -5.57 14.91
CA ALA A 325 11.79 -6.73 15.79
C ALA A 325 11.13 -8.01 15.24
N TYR A 326 10.27 -7.90 14.23
CA TYR A 326 9.52 -9.04 13.69
C TYR A 326 9.39 -8.98 12.18
N ALA A 327 9.25 -10.15 11.57
CA ALA A 327 9.28 -10.30 10.11
C ALA A 327 8.12 -9.60 9.39
N TYR A 328 6.90 -9.71 9.88
CA TYR A 328 5.70 -9.28 9.16
C TYR A 328 5.84 -9.56 7.64
N LEU A 329 5.66 -8.55 6.80
CA LEU A 329 5.82 -8.68 5.34
C LEU A 329 7.20 -8.25 4.82
N SER A 330 8.20 -8.05 5.70
CA SER A 330 9.49 -7.45 5.34
C SER A 330 10.25 -8.20 4.25
N ALA A 331 10.19 -9.55 4.23
CA ALA A 331 10.83 -10.34 3.17
C ALA A 331 10.21 -10.07 1.79
N LEU A 332 8.89 -9.88 1.72
CA LEU A 332 8.20 -9.53 0.47
C LEU A 332 8.46 -8.07 0.09
N VAL A 333 8.49 -7.15 1.05
CA VAL A 333 8.84 -5.74 0.80
C VAL A 333 10.24 -5.65 0.19
N LEU A 334 11.21 -6.41 0.71
CA LEU A 334 12.55 -6.49 0.16
C LEU A 334 12.55 -7.05 -1.29
N LEU A 335 11.74 -8.07 -1.56
CA LEU A 335 11.59 -8.61 -2.91
C LEU A 335 11.10 -7.54 -3.90
N TYR A 336 10.06 -6.79 -3.51
CA TYR A 336 9.56 -5.67 -4.33
C TYR A 336 10.65 -4.61 -4.53
N SER A 337 11.39 -4.23 -3.47
CA SER A 337 12.53 -3.31 -3.58
C SER A 337 13.54 -3.81 -4.61
N THR A 338 13.92 -5.09 -4.54
CA THR A 338 14.91 -5.70 -5.43
C THR A 338 14.48 -5.68 -6.89
N VAL A 339 13.23 -6.03 -7.18
CA VAL A 339 12.70 -6.04 -8.56
C VAL A 339 12.56 -4.63 -9.14
N HIS A 340 12.24 -3.63 -8.30
CA HIS A 340 12.07 -2.24 -8.72
C HIS A 340 13.37 -1.40 -8.65
N ALA A 341 14.50 -1.97 -8.24
CA ALA A 341 15.73 -1.23 -7.96
C ALA A 341 16.30 -0.46 -9.15
N CYS A 342 16.11 -0.95 -10.39
CA CYS A 342 16.53 -0.26 -11.60
C CYS A 342 15.48 0.72 -12.17
N GLY A 343 14.29 0.80 -11.56
CA GLY A 343 13.19 1.64 -12.02
C GLY A 343 12.67 1.26 -13.41
N PRO A 344 12.08 2.24 -14.13
CA PRO A 344 11.46 2.03 -15.44
C PRO A 344 12.47 2.04 -16.59
N TYR A 345 13.72 1.63 -16.37
CA TYR A 345 14.81 1.79 -17.32
C TYR A 345 15.42 0.45 -17.78
N ARG A 346 15.87 0.45 -19.04
CA ARG A 346 16.66 -0.63 -19.61
C ARG A 346 18.09 -0.56 -19.10
N VAL A 347 18.50 -1.56 -18.35
CA VAL A 347 19.89 -1.71 -17.88
C VAL A 347 20.36 -3.13 -18.25
N PRO A 348 21.28 -3.29 -19.21
CA PRO A 348 21.64 -4.60 -19.72
C PRO A 348 22.51 -5.43 -18.75
N ASN A 349 23.31 -4.79 -17.91
CA ASN A 349 24.19 -5.46 -16.96
C ASN A 349 23.84 -5.01 -15.55
N VAL A 350 23.37 -5.93 -14.69
CA VAL A 350 22.83 -5.59 -13.37
C VAL A 350 23.33 -6.59 -12.33
N ARG A 351 23.87 -6.05 -11.24
CA ARG A 351 24.14 -6.79 -10.01
C ARG A 351 23.36 -6.14 -8.87
N ILE A 352 22.46 -6.87 -8.21
CA ILE A 352 21.72 -6.39 -7.05
C ILE A 352 21.89 -7.38 -5.91
N TRP A 353 22.28 -6.89 -4.76
CA TRP A 353 22.30 -7.63 -3.51
C TRP A 353 21.48 -6.91 -2.46
N SER A 354 20.37 -7.50 -2.08
CA SER A 354 19.47 -6.94 -1.09
C SER A 354 19.32 -7.84 0.12
N ARG A 355 19.32 -7.23 1.32
CA ARG A 355 19.20 -7.91 2.61
C ARG A 355 18.26 -7.14 3.52
N THR A 356 17.53 -7.86 4.37
CA THR A 356 16.78 -7.23 5.46
C THR A 356 17.15 -7.86 6.80
N ALA A 357 17.35 -7.00 7.79
CA ALA A 357 17.84 -7.37 9.11
C ALA A 357 16.78 -7.23 10.19
N TYR A 358 16.75 -8.15 11.14
CA TYR A 358 16.09 -7.94 12.43
C TYR A 358 16.87 -6.93 13.26
N THR A 359 16.13 -6.05 13.95
CA THR A 359 16.63 -5.08 14.92
C THR A 359 15.67 -4.97 16.10
N ASN A 360 16.03 -4.27 17.16
CA ASN A 360 15.10 -3.95 18.26
C ASN A 360 14.28 -2.68 18.00
N ASN A 361 14.22 -2.22 16.77
CA ASN A 361 13.36 -1.11 16.34
C ASN A 361 11.88 -1.57 16.24
N PRO A 362 10.93 -0.62 16.19
CA PRO A 362 9.54 -0.97 15.88
C PRO A 362 9.45 -1.85 14.62
N PRO A 363 8.57 -2.84 14.58
CA PRO A 363 8.38 -3.69 13.41
C PRO A 363 8.08 -2.86 12.15
N THR A 364 8.46 -3.39 11.00
CA THR A 364 8.13 -2.79 9.70
C THR A 364 7.32 -3.76 8.85
N SER A 365 6.44 -3.22 8.00
CA SER A 365 5.59 -4.03 7.15
C SER A 365 5.12 -3.26 5.91
N ALA A 366 3.96 -3.65 5.37
CA ALA A 366 3.36 -3.01 4.22
C ALA A 366 3.11 -1.52 4.45
N PHE A 367 3.50 -0.72 3.50
CA PHE A 367 3.11 0.67 3.36
C PHE A 367 3.02 0.99 1.87
N ARG A 368 2.03 1.80 1.44
CA ARG A 368 1.76 2.24 0.07
C ARG A 368 3.03 2.38 -0.76
N GLY A 369 3.15 1.65 -1.89
CA GLY A 369 4.37 1.54 -2.70
C GLY A 369 5.31 0.40 -2.32
N PHE A 370 5.07 -0.33 -1.21
CA PHE A 370 5.58 -1.64 -0.80
C PHE A 370 7.04 -1.94 -1.18
N GLY A 371 7.98 -1.05 -0.81
CA GLY A 371 9.41 -1.23 -1.11
C GLY A 371 9.86 -0.61 -2.43
N GLY A 372 9.08 -0.71 -3.51
CA GLY A 372 9.41 -0.10 -4.80
C GLY A 372 9.55 1.43 -4.73
N MET A 373 8.74 2.07 -3.89
CA MET A 373 8.77 3.51 -3.68
C MET A 373 10.14 4.00 -3.20
N GLN A 374 10.75 3.34 -2.22
CA GLN A 374 12.04 3.79 -1.68
C GLN A 374 13.17 3.76 -2.72
N MET A 375 13.08 2.84 -3.68
CA MET A 375 14.07 2.70 -4.76
C MET A 375 14.08 3.89 -5.72
N VAL A 376 12.95 4.63 -5.82
CA VAL A 376 12.85 5.81 -6.69
C VAL A 376 13.90 6.86 -6.34
N LEU A 377 14.20 7.06 -5.04
CA LEU A 377 15.26 7.96 -4.61
C LEU A 377 16.62 7.58 -5.20
N GLY A 378 16.95 6.28 -5.20
CA GLY A 378 18.23 5.78 -5.70
C GLY A 378 18.37 5.92 -7.21
N TYR A 379 17.52 5.23 -7.97
CA TYR A 379 17.69 5.18 -9.42
C TYR A 379 17.46 6.53 -10.12
N GLU A 380 16.52 7.35 -9.65
CA GLU A 380 16.27 8.69 -10.22
C GLU A 380 17.44 9.66 -9.95
N SER A 381 18.00 9.61 -8.73
CA SER A 381 19.19 10.39 -8.40
C SER A 381 20.40 9.99 -9.24
N GLN A 382 20.58 8.69 -9.53
CA GLN A 382 21.66 8.21 -10.39
C GLN A 382 21.50 8.72 -11.83
N ILE A 383 20.28 8.70 -12.38
CA ILE A 383 19.99 9.24 -13.72
C ILE A 383 20.34 10.74 -13.81
N ASP A 384 19.95 11.53 -12.80
CA ASP A 384 20.24 12.96 -12.77
C ASP A 384 21.77 13.22 -12.70
N GLU A 385 22.49 12.45 -11.90
CA GLU A 385 23.95 12.60 -11.79
C GLU A 385 24.69 12.16 -13.08
N VAL A 386 24.22 11.13 -13.76
CA VAL A 386 24.71 10.75 -15.09
C VAL A 386 24.47 11.90 -16.09
N ALA A 387 23.25 12.43 -16.13
CA ALA A 387 22.90 13.53 -17.01
C ALA A 387 23.75 14.79 -16.73
N ARG A 388 23.93 15.14 -15.45
CA ARG A 388 24.74 16.28 -15.03
C ARG A 388 26.21 16.13 -15.44
N LYS A 389 26.83 14.97 -15.20
CA LYS A 389 28.23 14.72 -15.55
C LYS A 389 28.48 14.71 -17.06
N LEU A 390 27.50 14.31 -17.85
CA LEU A 390 27.56 14.29 -19.32
C LEU A 390 27.05 15.58 -19.94
N GLU A 391 26.57 16.55 -19.15
CA GLU A 391 25.96 17.81 -19.62
C GLU A 391 24.76 17.55 -20.55
N LEU A 392 23.97 16.48 -20.28
CA LEU A 392 22.78 16.09 -21.03
C LEU A 392 21.51 16.53 -20.31
N ASP A 393 20.42 16.69 -21.08
CA ASP A 393 19.09 16.88 -20.51
C ASP A 393 18.62 15.62 -19.79
N ALA A 394 18.28 15.72 -18.51
CA ALA A 394 17.90 14.59 -17.67
C ALA A 394 16.61 13.89 -18.16
N GLY A 395 15.69 14.63 -18.80
CA GLY A 395 14.50 14.07 -19.43
C GLY A 395 14.82 13.22 -20.66
N GLU A 396 15.76 13.67 -21.47
CA GLU A 396 16.20 12.92 -22.64
C GLU A 396 16.99 11.67 -22.27
N VAL A 397 17.79 11.71 -21.19
CA VAL A 397 18.46 10.51 -20.66
C VAL A 397 17.41 9.49 -20.18
N ARG A 398 16.34 9.93 -19.49
CA ARG A 398 15.22 9.06 -19.08
C ARG A 398 14.53 8.42 -20.28
N LYS A 399 14.16 9.23 -21.30
CA LYS A 399 13.48 8.74 -22.52
C LYS A 399 14.33 7.73 -23.29
N ARG A 400 15.64 7.99 -23.44
CA ARG A 400 16.58 7.09 -24.10
C ARG A 400 16.61 5.70 -23.47
N ASN A 401 16.55 5.64 -22.15
CA ASN A 401 16.63 4.41 -21.38
C ASN A 401 15.27 3.83 -21.00
N ALA A 402 14.18 4.50 -21.34
CA ALA A 402 12.83 4.04 -20.97
C ALA A 402 12.55 2.62 -21.47
N LEU A 403 11.96 1.80 -20.60
CA LEU A 403 11.41 0.51 -21.00
C LEU A 403 10.34 0.68 -22.06
N VAL A 404 10.24 -0.27 -22.96
CA VAL A 404 9.15 -0.38 -23.94
C VAL A 404 8.58 -1.79 -23.91
N ARG A 405 7.40 -2.00 -24.52
CA ARG A 405 6.82 -3.33 -24.66
C ARG A 405 7.81 -4.29 -25.32
N GLY A 406 7.97 -5.47 -24.75
CA GLY A 406 8.91 -6.51 -25.18
C GLY A 406 10.26 -6.45 -24.48
N ASP A 407 10.60 -5.36 -23.80
CA ASP A 407 11.79 -5.29 -22.96
C ASP A 407 11.65 -6.23 -21.75
N ARG A 408 12.79 -6.61 -21.17
CA ARG A 408 12.83 -7.46 -19.97
C ARG A 408 13.46 -6.71 -18.80
N LEU A 409 12.81 -6.84 -17.65
CA LEU A 409 13.36 -6.42 -16.37
C LEU A 409 14.59 -7.26 -16.01
N PRO A 410 15.46 -6.79 -15.10
CA PRO A 410 16.63 -7.55 -14.63
C PRO A 410 16.31 -8.97 -14.15
N VAL A 411 15.12 -9.18 -13.56
CA VAL A 411 14.61 -10.49 -13.13
C VAL A 411 14.18 -11.42 -14.28
N GLY A 412 14.21 -10.96 -15.53
CA GLY A 412 13.79 -11.71 -16.72
C GLY A 412 12.32 -11.51 -17.12
N GLN A 413 11.48 -10.87 -16.31
CA GLN A 413 10.08 -10.59 -16.66
C GLN A 413 9.96 -9.65 -17.85
N GLU A 414 9.16 -10.05 -18.84
CA GLU A 414 8.86 -9.25 -20.03
C GLU A 414 7.76 -8.22 -19.74
N ILE A 415 7.92 -7.01 -20.25
CA ILE A 415 6.90 -5.95 -20.26
C ILE A 415 5.91 -6.25 -21.39
N ILE A 416 4.68 -6.59 -21.04
CA ILE A 416 3.66 -7.10 -21.98
C ILE A 416 2.65 -6.05 -22.45
N THR A 417 2.53 -4.94 -21.71
CA THR A 417 1.61 -3.83 -22.03
C THR A 417 2.37 -2.62 -22.53
N GLU A 418 1.68 -1.64 -23.09
CA GLU A 418 2.29 -0.38 -23.55
C GLU A 418 2.92 0.38 -22.37
N VAL A 419 4.07 1.03 -22.64
CA VAL A 419 4.79 1.88 -21.68
C VAL A 419 4.75 3.32 -22.19
N GLN A 420 3.97 4.18 -21.53
CA GLN A 420 3.85 5.59 -21.89
C GLN A 420 4.80 6.50 -21.05
N LEU A 421 5.98 6.00 -20.66
CA LEU A 421 6.91 6.77 -19.83
C LEU A 421 7.39 8.04 -20.52
N ALA A 422 7.77 7.96 -21.80
CA ALA A 422 8.18 9.13 -22.57
C ALA A 422 7.06 10.17 -22.68
N GLN A 423 5.82 9.73 -22.89
CA GLN A 423 4.64 10.58 -22.96
C GLN A 423 4.35 11.25 -21.60
N THR A 424 4.54 10.56 -20.45
CA THR A 424 4.39 11.19 -19.14
C THR A 424 5.44 12.27 -18.90
N ILE A 425 6.70 12.06 -19.34
CA ILE A 425 7.78 13.05 -19.27
C ILE A 425 7.43 14.29 -20.09
N ASP A 426 6.99 14.10 -21.35
CA ASP A 426 6.62 15.21 -22.21
C ASP A 426 5.42 15.98 -21.67
N ALA A 427 4.39 15.28 -21.18
CA ALA A 427 3.19 15.89 -20.63
C ALA A 427 3.46 16.80 -19.42
N VAL A 428 4.30 16.36 -18.45
CA VAL A 428 4.63 17.21 -17.30
C VAL A 428 5.48 18.42 -17.70
N ARG A 429 6.37 18.26 -18.68
CA ARG A 429 7.23 19.36 -19.18
C ARG A 429 6.41 20.40 -19.96
N GLU A 430 5.54 19.96 -20.86
CA GLU A 430 4.64 20.84 -21.61
C GLU A 430 3.72 21.63 -20.65
N ARG A 431 3.15 20.96 -19.67
CA ARG A 431 2.25 21.57 -18.68
C ARG A 431 2.95 22.59 -17.79
N ALA A 432 4.21 22.35 -17.44
CA ALA A 432 4.97 23.22 -16.54
C ALA A 432 5.26 24.60 -17.10
N GLY A 433 5.49 24.73 -18.43
CA GLY A 433 5.88 25.99 -19.04
C GLY A 433 7.15 26.59 -18.44
N ASP A 434 7.21 27.92 -18.33
CA ASP A 434 8.37 28.63 -17.79
C ASP A 434 8.58 28.37 -16.29
N ARG A 435 9.85 28.35 -15.88
CA ARG A 435 10.25 28.23 -14.47
C ARG A 435 9.85 29.50 -13.70
N PRO A 436 9.27 29.40 -12.50
CA PRO A 436 9.00 30.55 -11.65
C PRO A 436 10.28 31.33 -11.30
N ALA A 437 10.17 32.66 -11.15
CA ALA A 437 11.26 33.47 -10.67
C ALA A 437 11.37 33.41 -9.14
N PRO A 438 12.59 33.50 -8.56
CA PRO A 438 12.76 33.56 -7.11
C PRO A 438 12.03 34.75 -6.48
N SER A 439 11.41 34.56 -5.32
CA SER A 439 10.67 35.62 -4.58
C SER A 439 11.56 36.62 -3.85
N GLY A 440 12.88 36.36 -3.77
CA GLY A 440 13.83 37.22 -3.07
C GLY A 440 15.30 36.95 -3.40
N PRO A 441 16.22 37.83 -3.00
CA PRO A 441 17.63 37.76 -3.39
C PRO A 441 18.38 36.57 -2.80
N ARG A 442 17.94 36.07 -1.63
CA ARG A 442 18.50 34.90 -0.94
C ARG A 442 17.70 33.64 -1.19
N LYS A 443 16.84 33.65 -2.20
CA LYS A 443 16.02 32.53 -2.63
C LYS A 443 16.53 31.97 -3.96
N ARG A 444 16.40 30.68 -4.15
CA ARG A 444 16.73 29.99 -5.42
C ARG A 444 15.60 29.06 -5.82
N VAL A 445 15.25 29.06 -7.09
CA VAL A 445 14.23 28.17 -7.63
C VAL A 445 14.90 27.05 -8.42
N GLY A 446 14.55 25.82 -8.08
CA GLY A 446 14.96 24.64 -8.84
C GLY A 446 13.77 23.87 -9.40
N ARG A 447 13.97 23.22 -10.53
CA ARG A 447 13.03 22.35 -11.21
C ARG A 447 13.61 20.99 -11.48
N ALA A 448 12.85 19.93 -11.19
CA ALA A 448 13.23 18.58 -11.56
C ALA A 448 12.04 17.74 -12.01
N ILE A 449 12.34 16.61 -12.63
CA ILE A 449 11.39 15.53 -12.90
C ILE A 449 11.90 14.25 -12.27
N ALA A 450 10.97 13.38 -11.87
CA ALA A 450 11.26 12.02 -11.45
C ALA A 450 10.20 11.07 -12.01
N SER A 451 10.65 9.90 -12.49
CA SER A 451 9.78 8.90 -13.09
C SER A 451 9.73 7.65 -12.23
N ASN A 452 8.64 6.90 -12.32
CA ASN A 452 8.57 5.61 -11.64
C ASN A 452 7.83 4.54 -12.42
N MET A 453 8.08 3.32 -11.98
CA MET A 453 7.35 2.12 -12.32
C MET A 453 6.90 1.48 -11.01
N GLN A 454 5.64 1.10 -10.91
CA GLN A 454 5.11 0.35 -9.77
C GLN A 454 4.24 -0.81 -10.26
N SER A 455 4.51 -2.01 -9.75
CA SER A 455 3.67 -3.17 -10.04
C SER A 455 2.26 -3.01 -9.44
N TYR A 456 1.25 -3.57 -10.09
CA TYR A 456 -0.08 -3.74 -9.53
C TYR A 456 -0.53 -5.21 -9.61
N GLY A 457 -1.25 -5.65 -8.57
CA GLY A 457 -1.51 -7.06 -8.31
C GLY A 457 -0.42 -7.71 -7.45
N ARG A 458 -0.75 -8.85 -6.85
CA ARG A 458 0.18 -9.61 -6.00
C ARG A 458 1.16 -10.43 -6.86
N LEU A 459 2.19 -10.95 -6.21
CA LEU A 459 3.13 -11.92 -6.80
C LEU A 459 2.36 -13.11 -7.42
N VAL A 460 2.69 -13.43 -8.66
CA VAL A 460 1.87 -14.38 -9.48
C VAL A 460 1.82 -15.80 -8.92
N TRP A 461 2.77 -16.21 -8.09
CA TRP A 461 2.76 -17.55 -7.45
C TRP A 461 1.92 -17.63 -6.17
N LEU A 462 1.39 -16.50 -5.68
CA LEU A 462 0.48 -16.50 -4.52
C LEU A 462 -0.94 -16.98 -4.86
N ASN A 463 -1.19 -17.39 -6.12
CA ASN A 463 -2.48 -17.90 -6.60
C ASN A 463 -3.65 -16.96 -6.26
N ASP A 464 -3.46 -15.67 -6.50
CA ASP A 464 -4.42 -14.63 -6.16
C ASP A 464 -5.75 -14.80 -6.89
N SER A 465 -6.86 -14.59 -6.18
CA SER A 465 -8.21 -14.70 -6.72
C SER A 465 -9.17 -13.73 -6.04
N ALA A 466 -10.27 -13.43 -6.74
CA ALA A 466 -11.42 -12.72 -6.20
C ALA A 466 -12.71 -13.27 -6.77
N ALA A 467 -13.80 -13.16 -6.00
CA ALA A 467 -15.14 -13.48 -6.47
C ALA A 467 -16.12 -12.35 -6.14
N ALA A 468 -17.13 -12.18 -6.99
CA ALA A 468 -18.22 -11.24 -6.80
C ALA A 468 -19.55 -11.89 -7.21
N TRP A 469 -20.58 -11.61 -6.44
CA TRP A 469 -21.95 -12.00 -6.74
C TRP A 469 -22.78 -10.78 -7.10
N ILE A 470 -23.60 -10.90 -8.17
CA ILE A 470 -24.51 -9.84 -8.62
C ILE A 470 -25.90 -10.43 -8.81
N GLY A 471 -26.93 -9.74 -8.33
CA GLY A 471 -28.31 -10.17 -8.51
C GLY A 471 -29.30 -9.02 -8.65
N PHE A 472 -30.27 -9.17 -9.57
CA PHE A 472 -31.40 -8.26 -9.69
C PHE A 472 -32.42 -8.50 -8.60
N GLN A 473 -32.99 -7.41 -8.09
CA GLN A 473 -34.21 -7.42 -7.29
C GLN A 473 -35.44 -7.40 -8.21
N GLY A 474 -36.62 -7.65 -7.64
CA GLY A 474 -37.87 -7.72 -8.41
C GLY A 474 -38.29 -6.44 -9.14
N ASP A 475 -37.84 -5.29 -8.65
CA ASP A 475 -38.07 -3.97 -9.20
C ASP A 475 -37.00 -3.53 -10.23
N GLY A 476 -36.02 -4.39 -10.51
CA GLY A 476 -34.92 -4.11 -11.42
C GLY A 476 -33.74 -3.35 -10.77
N SER A 477 -33.76 -3.10 -9.45
CA SER A 477 -32.56 -2.67 -8.73
C SER A 477 -31.55 -3.80 -8.64
N LEU A 478 -30.28 -3.46 -8.38
CA LEU A 478 -29.17 -4.40 -8.43
C LEU A 478 -28.45 -4.46 -7.08
N THR A 479 -28.08 -5.66 -6.67
CA THR A 479 -27.19 -5.88 -5.53
C THR A 479 -25.88 -6.50 -5.99
N VAL A 480 -24.77 -5.89 -5.59
CA VAL A 480 -23.40 -6.41 -5.76
C VAL A 480 -22.86 -6.84 -4.39
N ARG A 481 -22.25 -8.02 -4.31
CA ARG A 481 -21.56 -8.50 -3.08
C ARG A 481 -20.13 -8.91 -3.43
N CYS A 482 -19.17 -8.31 -2.73
CA CYS A 482 -17.74 -8.61 -2.91
C CYS A 482 -17.00 -8.41 -1.59
N GLY A 483 -16.13 -9.34 -1.22
CA GLY A 483 -15.41 -9.33 0.06
C GLY A 483 -14.32 -8.26 0.19
N VAL A 484 -14.17 -7.36 -0.77
CA VAL A 484 -13.16 -6.31 -0.76
C VAL A 484 -13.43 -5.30 0.35
N PRO A 485 -12.49 -5.01 1.30
CA PRO A 485 -12.60 -3.89 2.21
C PRO A 485 -12.43 -2.54 1.48
N ASP A 486 -13.28 -1.55 1.78
CA ASP A 486 -13.11 -0.17 1.29
C ASP A 486 -12.39 0.67 2.35
N ILE A 487 -11.11 0.96 2.07
CA ILE A 487 -10.21 1.69 2.96
C ILE A 487 -10.13 3.19 2.66
N GLY A 488 -11.09 3.70 1.90
CA GLY A 488 -11.13 5.09 1.44
C GLY A 488 -10.81 5.26 -0.06
N GLY A 489 -10.39 4.20 -0.74
CA GLY A 489 -10.09 4.22 -2.18
C GLY A 489 -11.31 4.23 -3.10
N GLY A 490 -12.55 4.03 -2.57
CA GLY A 490 -13.77 3.99 -3.36
C GLY A 490 -14.00 2.64 -4.06
N GLN A 491 -13.51 1.56 -3.49
CA GLN A 491 -13.64 0.22 -4.04
C GLN A 491 -15.11 -0.15 -4.31
N ALA A 492 -16.00 0.08 -3.34
CA ALA A 492 -17.42 -0.17 -3.50
C ALA A 492 -18.04 0.65 -4.66
N SER A 493 -17.65 1.92 -4.79
CA SER A 493 -18.12 2.79 -5.88
C SER A 493 -17.68 2.29 -7.25
N SER A 494 -16.41 1.88 -7.39
CA SER A 494 -15.88 1.36 -8.65
C SER A 494 -16.57 0.06 -9.08
N LEU A 495 -16.88 -0.86 -8.15
CA LEU A 495 -17.60 -2.10 -8.44
C LEU A 495 -19.04 -1.79 -8.92
N GLY A 496 -19.72 -0.83 -8.27
CA GLY A 496 -21.04 -0.35 -8.69
C GLY A 496 -21.00 0.25 -10.10
N GLN A 497 -19.98 1.04 -10.42
CA GLN A 497 -19.79 1.68 -11.72
C GLN A 497 -19.55 0.65 -12.84
N ILE A 498 -18.72 -0.38 -12.59
CA ILE A 498 -18.49 -1.51 -13.51
C ILE A 498 -19.81 -2.28 -13.77
N ALA A 499 -20.56 -2.61 -12.72
CA ALA A 499 -21.83 -3.31 -12.84
C ALA A 499 -22.88 -2.47 -13.60
N SER A 500 -22.94 -1.15 -13.33
CA SER A 500 -23.82 -0.21 -14.03
C SER A 500 -23.53 -0.15 -15.53
N GLU A 501 -22.24 -0.13 -15.91
CA GLU A 501 -21.85 -0.12 -17.33
C GLU A 501 -22.34 -1.35 -18.08
N VAL A 502 -22.05 -2.54 -17.54
CA VAL A 502 -22.35 -3.83 -18.22
C VAL A 502 -23.84 -4.13 -18.28
N LEU A 503 -24.60 -3.78 -17.21
CA LEU A 503 -26.01 -4.13 -17.06
C LEU A 503 -26.97 -2.99 -17.43
N ALA A 504 -26.45 -1.83 -17.80
CA ALA A 504 -27.22 -0.62 -18.13
C ALA A 504 -28.27 -0.23 -17.06
N VAL A 505 -27.90 -0.41 -15.78
CA VAL A 505 -28.68 0.00 -14.61
C VAL A 505 -28.10 1.31 -14.07
N ASP A 506 -28.98 2.25 -13.70
CA ASP A 506 -28.53 3.52 -13.14
C ASP A 506 -27.82 3.31 -11.79
N ILE A 507 -26.74 4.07 -11.55
CA ILE A 507 -25.84 3.84 -10.41
C ILE A 507 -26.56 4.00 -9.05
N ASP A 508 -27.53 4.88 -8.95
CA ASP A 508 -28.35 5.11 -7.75
C ASP A 508 -29.33 3.96 -7.44
N ARG A 509 -29.50 3.02 -8.37
CA ARG A 509 -30.27 1.77 -8.18
C ARG A 509 -29.39 0.58 -7.83
N ILE A 510 -28.10 0.79 -7.56
CA ILE A 510 -27.13 -0.26 -7.23
C ILE A 510 -26.74 -0.17 -5.77
N THR A 511 -26.91 -1.26 -5.03
CA THR A 511 -26.40 -1.41 -3.66
C THR A 511 -25.19 -2.33 -3.66
N VAL A 512 -24.09 -1.89 -3.06
CA VAL A 512 -22.86 -2.69 -2.94
C VAL A 512 -22.64 -3.10 -1.48
N HIS A 513 -22.63 -4.40 -1.21
CA HIS A 513 -22.22 -4.98 0.07
C HIS A 513 -20.78 -5.47 -0.04
N PHE A 514 -19.94 -5.07 0.91
CA PHE A 514 -18.50 -5.32 0.87
C PHE A 514 -17.95 -5.68 2.26
N GLY A 515 -16.74 -6.25 2.29
CA GLY A 515 -15.94 -6.39 3.51
C GLY A 515 -16.54 -7.27 4.61
N ASP A 516 -17.25 -8.35 4.28
CA ASP A 516 -17.89 -9.24 5.26
C ASP A 516 -17.57 -10.71 4.94
N SER A 517 -16.80 -11.36 5.80
CA SER A 517 -16.31 -12.72 5.55
C SER A 517 -17.39 -13.80 5.48
N ALA A 518 -18.60 -13.53 5.99
CA ALA A 518 -19.72 -14.46 5.95
C ALA A 518 -20.75 -14.16 4.85
N LEU A 519 -20.98 -12.87 4.53
CA LEU A 519 -22.05 -12.44 3.62
C LEU A 519 -21.59 -12.09 2.22
N THR A 520 -20.28 -12.02 1.97
CA THR A 520 -19.72 -11.70 0.65
C THR A 520 -18.78 -12.79 0.18
N PRO A 521 -18.71 -13.06 -1.13
CA PRO A 521 -17.65 -13.89 -1.67
C PRO A 521 -16.27 -13.31 -1.32
N LEU A 522 -15.30 -14.15 -0.99
CA LEU A 522 -13.95 -13.70 -0.67
C LEU A 522 -13.29 -13.04 -1.89
N ALA A 523 -12.60 -11.95 -1.65
CA ALA A 523 -11.97 -11.15 -2.69
C ALA A 523 -10.50 -10.82 -2.38
N GLY A 524 -9.98 -11.33 -1.28
CA GLY A 524 -8.63 -11.09 -0.81
C GLY A 524 -8.42 -9.68 -0.25
N THR A 525 -7.22 -9.45 0.25
CA THR A 525 -6.78 -8.22 0.91
C THR A 525 -6.82 -6.99 -0.01
N THR A 526 -7.19 -5.82 0.52
CA THR A 526 -6.98 -4.54 -0.16
C THR A 526 -5.53 -4.11 -0.02
N THR A 527 -4.68 -4.51 -0.96
CA THR A 527 -3.23 -4.32 -0.99
C THR A 527 -2.69 -4.29 -2.42
N ALA A 528 -1.42 -3.97 -2.60
CA ALA A 528 -0.67 -4.11 -3.85
C ALA A 528 -1.41 -3.56 -5.08
N THR A 529 -2.20 -2.52 -4.91
CA THR A 529 -2.98 -1.88 -5.98
C THR A 529 -3.83 -2.88 -6.80
N ARG A 530 -4.24 -4.02 -6.20
CA ARG A 530 -4.81 -5.18 -6.88
C ARG A 530 -6.34 -5.16 -7.04
N GLN A 531 -7.07 -4.32 -6.28
CA GLN A 531 -8.52 -4.51 -6.17
C GLN A 531 -9.27 -4.29 -7.48
N LEU A 532 -8.87 -3.30 -8.27
CA LEU A 532 -9.48 -3.10 -9.58
C LEU A 532 -9.18 -4.27 -10.53
N LEU A 533 -7.94 -4.80 -10.51
CA LEU A 533 -7.56 -5.99 -11.29
C LEU A 533 -8.37 -7.22 -10.87
N MET A 534 -8.48 -7.50 -9.57
CA MET A 534 -9.07 -8.74 -9.08
C MET A 534 -10.59 -8.64 -8.92
N SER A 535 -11.05 -7.80 -8.00
CA SER A 535 -12.47 -7.62 -7.69
C SER A 535 -13.23 -6.94 -8.82
N GLY A 536 -12.56 -6.02 -9.54
CA GLY A 536 -13.13 -5.38 -10.74
C GLY A 536 -13.44 -6.38 -11.85
N ASN A 537 -12.49 -7.26 -12.19
CA ASN A 537 -12.71 -8.32 -13.19
C ASN A 537 -13.72 -9.36 -12.72
N ALA A 538 -13.73 -9.76 -11.44
CA ALA A 538 -14.73 -10.68 -10.90
C ALA A 538 -16.15 -10.08 -10.99
N THR A 539 -16.31 -8.79 -10.71
CA THR A 539 -17.57 -8.05 -10.85
C THR A 539 -17.98 -7.93 -12.31
N TYR A 540 -17.04 -7.61 -13.20
CA TYR A 540 -17.28 -7.55 -14.64
C TYR A 540 -17.76 -8.91 -15.18
N GLU A 541 -17.09 -10.00 -14.81
CA GLU A 541 -17.48 -11.35 -15.22
C GLU A 541 -18.88 -11.73 -14.71
N ALA A 542 -19.19 -11.44 -13.44
CA ALA A 542 -20.53 -11.67 -12.88
C ALA A 542 -21.59 -10.89 -13.65
N ALA A 543 -21.33 -9.61 -13.96
CA ALA A 543 -22.25 -8.75 -14.69
C ALA A 543 -22.48 -9.23 -16.14
N VAL A 544 -21.41 -9.64 -16.84
CA VAL A 544 -21.50 -10.22 -18.20
C VAL A 544 -22.33 -11.50 -18.19
N ARG A 545 -22.07 -12.43 -17.26
CA ARG A 545 -22.86 -13.67 -17.13
C ARG A 545 -24.34 -13.38 -16.90
N LEU A 546 -24.64 -12.45 -15.97
CA LEU A 546 -26.02 -12.08 -15.67
C LEU A 546 -26.71 -11.42 -16.87
N ARG A 547 -26.03 -10.50 -17.56
CA ARG A 547 -26.51 -9.90 -18.81
C ARG A 547 -26.87 -10.98 -19.84
N ASP A 548 -25.95 -11.88 -20.10
CA ASP A 548 -26.10 -12.90 -21.15
C ASP A 548 -27.24 -13.89 -20.82
N GLN A 549 -27.43 -14.25 -19.54
CA GLN A 549 -28.57 -15.04 -19.07
C GLN A 549 -29.92 -14.35 -19.36
N VAL A 550 -30.02 -13.05 -19.03
CA VAL A 550 -31.24 -12.27 -19.26
C VAL A 550 -31.52 -12.09 -20.76
N LEU A 551 -30.48 -11.78 -21.55
CA LEU A 551 -30.62 -11.62 -23.01
C LEU A 551 -31.04 -12.93 -23.68
N ALA A 552 -30.49 -14.09 -23.28
CA ALA A 552 -30.88 -15.39 -23.77
C ALA A 552 -32.36 -15.70 -23.48
N ALA A 553 -32.84 -15.43 -22.27
CA ALA A 553 -34.24 -15.65 -21.90
C ALA A 553 -35.21 -14.79 -22.74
N ILE A 554 -34.84 -13.56 -23.07
CA ILE A 554 -35.64 -12.66 -23.91
C ILE A 554 -35.56 -13.06 -25.39
N ALA A 555 -34.42 -13.52 -25.87
CA ALA A 555 -34.27 -14.07 -27.21
C ALA A 555 -35.24 -15.25 -27.43
N ASP A 556 -35.26 -16.19 -26.49
CA ASP A 556 -36.17 -17.32 -26.49
C ASP A 556 -37.67 -16.94 -26.40
N GLU A 557 -37.98 -15.88 -25.63
CA GLU A 557 -39.36 -15.39 -25.48
C GLU A 557 -39.87 -14.65 -26.72
N THR A 558 -38.97 -13.90 -27.39
CA THR A 558 -39.33 -13.03 -28.51
C THR A 558 -39.07 -13.66 -29.88
N GLY A 559 -38.34 -14.80 -29.93
CA GLY A 559 -37.86 -15.43 -31.16
C GLY A 559 -36.75 -14.64 -31.87
N GLN A 560 -36.15 -13.66 -31.23
CA GLN A 560 -35.08 -12.85 -31.78
C GLN A 560 -33.69 -13.45 -31.49
N PRO A 561 -32.71 -13.27 -32.37
CA PRO A 561 -31.35 -13.75 -32.10
C PRO A 561 -30.69 -12.94 -30.96
N VAL A 562 -30.04 -13.62 -30.00
CA VAL A 562 -29.39 -13.03 -28.86
C VAL A 562 -28.43 -11.91 -29.27
N ARG A 563 -27.64 -12.09 -30.33
CA ARG A 563 -26.65 -11.09 -30.82
C ARG A 563 -27.26 -9.75 -31.28
N GLY A 564 -28.58 -9.71 -31.48
CA GLY A 564 -29.32 -8.48 -31.82
C GLY A 564 -29.88 -7.75 -30.63
N LEU A 565 -29.81 -8.36 -29.44
CA LEU A 565 -30.34 -7.81 -28.20
C LEU A 565 -29.20 -7.16 -27.34
N ARG A 566 -29.51 -6.04 -26.66
CA ARG A 566 -28.64 -5.41 -25.71
C ARG A 566 -29.44 -4.83 -24.54
N MET A 567 -28.81 -4.68 -23.43
CA MET A 567 -29.34 -3.89 -22.30
C MET A 567 -29.12 -2.41 -22.54
N GLU A 568 -30.15 -1.59 -22.40
CA GLU A 568 -30.09 -0.15 -22.62
C GLU A 568 -31.17 0.56 -21.82
N SER A 569 -30.75 1.49 -20.94
CA SER A 569 -31.62 2.39 -20.17
C SER A 569 -32.83 1.67 -19.53
N GLY A 570 -32.54 0.64 -18.74
CA GLY A 570 -33.57 -0.12 -18.02
C GLY A 570 -34.49 -0.99 -18.90
N ALA A 571 -34.06 -1.36 -20.10
CA ALA A 571 -34.77 -2.24 -21.02
C ALA A 571 -33.82 -3.17 -21.79
N ILE A 572 -34.37 -4.26 -22.34
CA ILE A 572 -33.73 -5.09 -23.37
C ILE A 572 -34.21 -4.56 -24.72
N VAL A 573 -33.29 -4.16 -25.57
CA VAL A 573 -33.54 -3.52 -26.86
C VAL A 573 -32.96 -4.37 -27.98
N GLY A 574 -33.74 -4.57 -29.03
CA GLY A 574 -33.36 -5.20 -30.29
C GLY A 574 -33.96 -4.44 -31.47
N PRO A 575 -33.75 -4.90 -32.74
CA PRO A 575 -34.26 -4.23 -33.93
C PRO A 575 -35.74 -3.93 -33.89
N ASP A 576 -36.56 -4.91 -33.45
CA ASP A 576 -38.02 -4.81 -33.39
C ASP A 576 -38.55 -5.10 -31.98
N THR A 577 -37.70 -4.96 -30.98
CA THR A 577 -38.04 -5.37 -29.60
C THR A 577 -37.55 -4.33 -28.61
N ARG A 578 -38.45 -3.94 -27.69
CA ARG A 578 -38.10 -3.19 -26.47
C ARG A 578 -38.88 -3.79 -25.30
N VAL A 579 -38.19 -4.51 -24.43
CA VAL A 579 -38.74 -5.14 -23.23
C VAL A 579 -38.26 -4.43 -22.01
N PRO A 580 -39.11 -3.80 -21.20
CA PRO A 580 -38.71 -3.20 -19.94
C PRO A 580 -37.99 -4.22 -19.03
N LEU A 581 -36.96 -3.84 -18.32
CA LEU A 581 -36.15 -4.74 -17.48
C LEU A 581 -37.02 -5.51 -16.47
N ALA A 582 -37.94 -4.82 -15.79
CA ALA A 582 -38.82 -5.48 -14.83
C ALA A 582 -39.65 -6.61 -15.48
N HIS A 583 -40.11 -6.42 -16.75
CA HIS A 583 -40.78 -7.47 -17.49
C HIS A 583 -39.82 -8.59 -17.92
N ALA A 584 -38.61 -8.25 -18.36
CA ALA A 584 -37.58 -9.23 -18.70
C ALA A 584 -37.25 -10.14 -17.52
N LEU A 585 -37.15 -9.58 -16.29
CA LEU A 585 -36.93 -10.36 -15.07
C LEU A 585 -38.10 -11.28 -14.71
N GLN A 586 -39.36 -10.87 -15.02
CA GLN A 586 -40.50 -11.76 -14.89
C GLN A 586 -40.46 -12.91 -15.92
N VAL A 587 -40.03 -12.67 -17.17
CA VAL A 587 -39.78 -13.71 -18.16
C VAL A 587 -38.73 -14.70 -17.64
N CYS A 588 -37.58 -14.22 -17.13
CA CYS A 588 -36.56 -15.08 -16.55
C CYS A 588 -37.15 -16.00 -15.47
N ARG A 589 -37.91 -15.43 -14.51
CA ARG A 589 -38.54 -16.20 -13.42
C ARG A 589 -39.51 -17.28 -13.96
N ARG A 590 -40.40 -16.94 -14.93
CA ARG A 590 -41.33 -17.92 -15.54
C ARG A 590 -40.61 -19.04 -16.23
N ARG A 591 -39.42 -18.78 -16.78
CA ARG A 591 -38.58 -19.72 -17.50
C ARG A 591 -37.55 -20.44 -16.62
N ASN A 592 -37.55 -20.20 -15.32
CA ASN A 592 -36.58 -20.72 -14.37
C ASN A 592 -35.14 -20.34 -14.72
N VAL A 593 -34.93 -19.16 -15.29
CA VAL A 593 -33.60 -18.58 -15.54
C VAL A 593 -33.17 -17.75 -14.31
N PRO A 594 -32.01 -18.02 -13.71
CA PRO A 594 -31.51 -17.23 -12.60
C PRO A 594 -31.36 -15.74 -12.98
N ILE A 595 -31.73 -14.85 -12.06
CA ILE A 595 -31.51 -13.40 -12.18
C ILE A 595 -30.35 -12.93 -11.31
N GLU A 596 -29.42 -13.83 -11.08
CA GLU A 596 -28.19 -13.62 -10.32
C GLU A 596 -27.03 -14.41 -10.95
N ALA A 597 -25.80 -13.97 -10.73
CA ALA A 597 -24.61 -14.65 -11.20
C ALA A 597 -23.43 -14.46 -10.25
N LEU A 598 -22.54 -15.46 -10.20
CA LEU A 598 -21.24 -15.42 -9.55
C LEU A 598 -20.16 -15.29 -10.63
N GLY A 599 -19.28 -14.29 -10.47
CA GLY A 599 -18.05 -14.14 -11.24
C GLY A 599 -16.84 -14.47 -10.38
N SER A 600 -15.81 -15.02 -11.00
CA SER A 600 -14.54 -15.35 -10.31
C SER A 600 -13.38 -15.03 -11.22
N PHE A 601 -12.45 -14.25 -10.73
CA PHE A 601 -11.23 -13.91 -11.45
C PHE A 601 -10.01 -14.49 -10.72
N PHE A 602 -9.15 -15.13 -11.48
CA PHE A 602 -7.87 -15.67 -11.01
C PHE A 602 -6.76 -14.88 -11.65
N GLY A 603 -5.85 -14.35 -10.81
CA GLY A 603 -4.68 -13.62 -11.28
C GLY A 603 -3.80 -14.48 -12.19
N PRO A 604 -2.89 -13.84 -12.96
CA PRO A 604 -1.89 -14.56 -13.73
C PRO A 604 -1.10 -15.51 -12.83
N LYS A 605 -0.74 -16.67 -13.37
CA LYS A 605 0.07 -17.69 -12.67
C LYS A 605 1.53 -17.57 -13.07
N GLY A 606 2.42 -17.86 -12.14
CA GLY A 606 3.86 -17.92 -12.36
C GLY A 606 4.51 -18.95 -11.44
N ARG A 607 5.77 -19.19 -11.64
CA ARG A 607 6.59 -20.02 -10.74
C ARG A 607 7.04 -19.18 -9.55
N GLU A 608 7.13 -19.82 -8.39
CA GLU A 608 7.80 -19.24 -7.24
C GLU A 608 9.27 -18.95 -7.56
N VAL A 609 9.73 -17.77 -7.15
CA VAL A 609 11.13 -17.39 -7.39
C VAL A 609 12.05 -18.01 -6.37
N THR A 610 13.27 -18.29 -6.80
CA THR A 610 14.39 -18.67 -5.94
C THR A 610 15.11 -17.44 -5.41
N ARG A 611 16.08 -17.62 -4.50
CA ARG A 611 16.93 -16.56 -3.96
C ARG A 611 17.60 -15.70 -5.05
N ASP A 612 17.96 -16.31 -6.17
CA ASP A 612 18.63 -15.66 -7.29
C ASP A 612 17.64 -15.03 -8.29
N LEU A 613 16.46 -14.75 -7.87
CA LEU A 613 15.38 -14.03 -8.57
C LEU A 613 15.42 -14.21 -10.10
N GLU A 614 15.23 -15.44 -10.53
CA GLU A 614 15.04 -15.78 -11.94
C GLU A 614 13.57 -16.11 -12.18
N GLY A 615 12.87 -15.37 -13.02
CA GLY A 615 11.49 -15.66 -13.31
C GLY A 615 10.96 -14.99 -14.57
N ASP A 616 10.18 -15.73 -15.34
CA ASP A 616 9.53 -15.22 -16.56
C ASP A 616 8.45 -14.18 -16.24
N ARG A 617 7.83 -14.28 -15.05
CA ARG A 617 6.79 -13.36 -14.58
C ARG A 617 6.73 -13.37 -13.04
N ILE A 618 6.92 -12.22 -12.44
CA ILE A 618 6.86 -12.00 -10.99
C ILE A 618 5.58 -11.26 -10.62
N PHE A 619 5.24 -10.23 -11.39
CA PHE A 619 4.05 -9.42 -11.21
C PHE A 619 3.08 -9.55 -12.39
N PRO A 620 1.78 -9.29 -12.18
CA PRO A 620 0.81 -9.23 -13.27
C PRO A 620 1.18 -8.21 -14.33
N ASP A 621 1.43 -6.96 -13.93
CA ASP A 621 1.75 -5.83 -14.81
C ASP A 621 2.23 -4.62 -14.00
N PHE A 622 2.50 -3.48 -14.67
CA PHE A 622 3.06 -2.26 -14.07
C PHE A 622 2.31 -1.00 -14.52
N THR A 623 2.29 -0.01 -13.65
CA THR A 623 1.86 1.37 -13.92
C THR A 623 3.08 2.27 -13.96
N PHE A 624 3.14 3.20 -14.92
CA PHE A 624 4.24 4.14 -15.12
C PHE A 624 3.76 5.57 -14.91
N GLY A 625 4.65 6.43 -14.42
CA GLY A 625 4.35 7.82 -14.21
C GLY A 625 5.59 8.70 -14.10
N THR A 626 5.38 10.00 -14.26
CA THR A 626 6.42 11.03 -14.09
C THR A 626 5.82 12.22 -13.36
N HIS A 627 6.55 12.75 -12.37
CA HIS A 627 6.21 13.98 -11.68
C HIS A 627 7.24 15.08 -11.96
N LEU A 628 6.78 16.32 -11.90
CA LEU A 628 7.60 17.53 -11.98
C LEU A 628 7.33 18.39 -10.76
N ALA A 629 8.38 18.94 -10.17
CA ALA A 629 8.26 19.94 -9.11
C ALA A 629 9.13 21.17 -9.41
N ASP A 630 8.57 22.35 -9.09
CA ASP A 630 9.31 23.59 -8.89
C ASP A 630 9.36 23.86 -7.39
N VAL A 631 10.56 24.04 -6.84
CA VAL A 631 10.76 24.39 -5.44
C VAL A 631 11.53 25.70 -5.30
N GLU A 632 11.21 26.47 -4.25
CA GLU A 632 12.01 27.62 -3.83
C GLU A 632 12.75 27.25 -2.56
N VAL A 633 14.06 27.45 -2.53
CA VAL A 633 14.95 27.21 -1.39
C VAL A 633 15.41 28.52 -0.80
N ASP A 634 15.17 28.70 0.50
CA ASP A 634 15.73 29.80 1.27
C ASP A 634 17.16 29.46 1.72
N LEU A 635 18.16 30.21 1.23
CA LEU A 635 19.57 29.93 1.47
C LEU A 635 20.02 30.27 2.89
N ASP A 636 19.24 31.02 3.66
CA ASP A 636 19.58 31.41 5.04
C ASP A 636 18.96 30.46 6.07
N THR A 637 17.81 29.90 5.78
CA THR A 637 17.06 29.03 6.70
C THR A 637 17.03 27.56 6.31
N GLY A 638 17.31 27.23 5.03
CA GLY A 638 17.13 25.90 4.49
C GLY A 638 15.65 25.51 4.26
N GLN A 639 14.73 26.45 4.44
CA GLN A 639 13.31 26.19 4.17
C GLN A 639 13.05 25.96 2.69
N VAL A 640 12.22 24.97 2.38
CA VAL A 640 11.81 24.62 1.02
C VAL A 640 10.31 24.87 0.86
N GLU A 641 9.94 25.66 -0.13
CA GLU A 641 8.55 25.88 -0.54
C GLU A 641 8.31 25.22 -1.91
N ILE A 642 7.22 24.48 -2.04
CA ILE A 642 6.84 23.84 -3.31
C ILE A 642 5.94 24.79 -4.08
N LEU A 643 6.48 25.40 -5.13
CA LEU A 643 5.79 26.40 -5.93
C LEU A 643 4.82 25.80 -6.95
N ARG A 644 5.11 24.59 -7.44
CA ARG A 644 4.32 23.86 -8.43
C ARG A 644 4.55 22.36 -8.30
N TYR A 645 3.49 21.59 -8.50
CA TYR A 645 3.58 20.13 -8.56
C TYR A 645 2.68 19.57 -9.65
N ILE A 646 3.26 18.80 -10.58
CA ILE A 646 2.54 18.17 -11.69
C ILE A 646 2.83 16.68 -11.69
N ALA A 647 1.79 15.85 -11.78
CA ALA A 647 1.89 14.39 -11.77
C ALA A 647 1.17 13.78 -12.96
N ALA A 648 1.89 13.08 -13.82
CA ALA A 648 1.34 12.36 -14.98
C ALA A 648 1.46 10.84 -14.80
N HIS A 649 0.35 10.12 -14.99
CA HIS A 649 0.32 8.65 -14.90
C HIS A 649 -0.50 8.04 -16.03
N ASP A 650 -0.02 6.92 -16.59
CA ASP A 650 -0.81 6.05 -17.45
C ASP A 650 -1.63 5.08 -16.61
N VAL A 651 -2.95 5.24 -16.63
CA VAL A 651 -3.90 4.42 -15.86
C VAL A 651 -4.61 3.36 -16.71
N GLY A 652 -4.12 3.12 -17.93
CA GLY A 652 -4.80 2.30 -18.93
C GLY A 652 -6.14 2.92 -19.29
N ARG A 653 -7.21 2.60 -18.55
CA ARG A 653 -8.52 3.23 -18.61
C ARG A 653 -8.96 3.71 -17.23
N ALA A 654 -9.29 4.98 -17.09
CA ALA A 654 -9.86 5.50 -15.86
C ALA A 654 -11.32 5.03 -15.71
N ILE A 655 -11.60 4.20 -14.70
CA ILE A 655 -13.00 3.82 -14.39
C ILE A 655 -13.75 5.06 -13.89
N ASN A 656 -13.10 5.85 -13.02
CA ASN A 656 -13.62 7.12 -12.52
C ASN A 656 -12.48 8.14 -12.45
N PRO A 657 -12.38 9.11 -13.37
CA PRO A 657 -11.31 10.09 -13.42
C PRO A 657 -11.14 10.89 -12.12
N MET A 658 -12.23 11.33 -11.50
CA MET A 658 -12.20 12.07 -10.23
C MET A 658 -11.59 11.23 -9.09
N SER A 659 -11.85 9.92 -9.06
CA SER A 659 -11.23 9.00 -8.09
C SER A 659 -9.75 8.80 -8.38
N VAL A 660 -9.34 8.77 -9.65
CA VAL A 660 -7.93 8.70 -10.07
C VAL A 660 -7.18 9.95 -9.61
N GLU A 661 -7.70 11.14 -9.87
CA GLU A 661 -7.13 12.42 -9.40
C GLU A 661 -6.98 12.44 -7.87
N GLY A 662 -8.01 12.00 -7.14
CA GLY A 662 -7.96 11.88 -5.68
C GLY A 662 -6.89 10.91 -5.18
N GLN A 663 -6.64 9.80 -5.89
CA GLN A 663 -5.55 8.88 -5.56
C GLN A 663 -4.17 9.47 -5.86
N ILE A 664 -4.01 10.18 -6.96
CA ILE A 664 -2.77 10.86 -7.32
C ILE A 664 -2.45 11.95 -6.28
N ALA A 665 -3.37 12.88 -6.04
CA ALA A 665 -3.18 13.96 -5.07
C ALA A 665 -2.86 13.42 -3.65
N GLY A 666 -3.66 12.46 -3.16
CA GLY A 666 -3.43 11.89 -1.84
C GLY A 666 -2.14 11.10 -1.70
N ALA A 667 -1.61 10.51 -2.78
CA ALA A 667 -0.31 9.84 -2.76
C ALA A 667 0.85 10.83 -2.83
N VAL A 668 0.71 11.89 -3.64
CA VAL A 668 1.70 12.98 -3.72
C VAL A 668 1.88 13.61 -2.36
N VAL A 669 0.80 13.96 -1.64
CA VAL A 669 0.89 14.57 -0.30
C VAL A 669 1.64 13.67 0.68
N GLN A 670 1.34 12.36 0.70
CA GLN A 670 2.10 11.41 1.52
C GLN A 670 3.58 11.36 1.12
N GLY A 671 3.88 11.37 -0.18
CA GLY A 671 5.26 11.39 -0.67
C GLY A 671 6.01 12.68 -0.33
N LEU A 672 5.34 13.85 -0.39
CA LEU A 672 5.90 15.14 0.02
C LEU A 672 6.20 15.17 1.53
N GLY A 673 5.29 14.64 2.36
CA GLY A 673 5.53 14.47 3.79
C GLY A 673 6.78 13.65 4.05
N GLN A 674 6.93 12.52 3.37
CA GLN A 674 8.12 11.65 3.49
C GLN A 674 9.40 12.30 2.94
N ALA A 675 9.29 13.17 1.95
CA ALA A 675 10.44 13.88 1.41
C ALA A 675 10.96 14.96 2.37
N LEU A 676 10.07 15.67 3.08
CA LEU A 676 10.42 16.91 3.79
C LEU A 676 10.23 16.89 5.32
N LEU A 677 9.25 16.10 5.85
CA LEU A 677 8.76 16.27 7.23
C LEU A 677 8.73 15.00 8.06
N GLU A 678 8.23 13.89 7.48
CA GLU A 678 7.83 12.71 8.22
C GLU A 678 9.03 11.82 8.59
N GLU A 679 9.28 11.63 9.89
CA GLU A 679 10.27 10.68 10.40
C GLU A 679 9.83 10.12 11.75
N VAL A 680 9.79 8.80 11.87
CA VAL A 680 9.76 8.14 13.17
C VAL A 680 11.18 8.04 13.67
N VAL A 681 11.53 8.90 14.61
CA VAL A 681 12.86 8.95 15.22
C VAL A 681 12.98 7.82 16.25
N VAL A 682 13.94 6.94 16.03
CA VAL A 682 14.25 5.83 16.96
C VAL A 682 15.67 5.99 17.44
N ILE A 683 15.85 6.05 18.76
CA ILE A 683 17.16 6.13 19.42
C ILE A 683 17.30 4.90 20.32
N ASP A 684 18.32 4.09 20.08
CA ASP A 684 18.58 2.85 20.82
C ASP A 684 17.32 1.96 20.99
N GLY A 685 16.55 1.81 19.90
CA GLY A 685 15.31 1.01 19.86
C GLY A 685 14.08 1.69 20.47
N VAL A 686 14.22 2.88 21.07
CA VAL A 686 13.10 3.64 21.67
C VAL A 686 12.51 4.61 20.65
N ASN A 687 11.22 4.53 20.40
CA ASN A 687 10.49 5.49 19.57
C ASN A 687 10.34 6.82 20.31
N MET A 688 10.98 7.88 19.79
CA MET A 688 11.00 9.24 20.35
C MET A 688 9.87 10.13 19.80
N THR A 689 9.09 9.63 18.83
CA THR A 689 8.02 10.38 18.14
C THR A 689 6.66 9.69 18.29
N PRO A 690 6.19 9.39 19.53
CA PRO A 690 4.97 8.61 19.73
C PRO A 690 3.68 9.41 19.54
N GLY A 691 3.73 10.68 19.15
CA GLY A 691 2.55 11.55 18.98
C GLY A 691 2.71 12.52 17.82
N LEU A 692 1.57 13.07 17.32
CA LEU A 692 1.56 14.06 16.23
C LEU A 692 2.21 15.40 16.59
N PHE A 693 2.58 15.60 17.84
CA PHE A 693 3.37 16.76 18.24
C PHE A 693 4.84 16.63 17.84
N GLN A 694 5.36 15.39 17.77
CA GLN A 694 6.73 15.08 17.36
C GLN A 694 6.80 14.54 15.94
N TYR A 695 5.83 13.75 15.52
CA TYR A 695 5.72 13.22 14.17
C TYR A 695 4.93 14.18 13.31
N LEU A 696 5.64 14.96 12.49
CA LEU A 696 5.05 16.01 11.65
C LEU A 696 4.48 15.39 10.37
N ILE A 697 3.24 15.72 10.07
CA ILE A 697 2.59 15.41 8.78
C ILE A 697 2.27 16.72 8.04
N PRO A 698 2.21 16.72 6.70
CA PRO A 698 1.82 17.91 5.95
C PRO A 698 0.43 18.42 6.36
N THR A 699 0.32 19.71 6.59
CA THR A 699 -0.95 20.43 6.75
C THR A 699 -1.44 20.94 5.41
N ALA A 700 -2.68 21.46 5.35
CA ALA A 700 -3.21 22.05 4.12
C ALA A 700 -2.37 23.24 3.61
N SER A 701 -1.61 23.92 4.49
CA SER A 701 -0.73 25.03 4.13
C SER A 701 0.59 24.59 3.49
N ASP A 702 0.99 23.34 3.71
CA ASP A 702 2.26 22.79 3.21
C ASP A 702 2.09 22.14 1.83
N VAL A 703 0.85 21.98 1.35
CA VAL A 703 0.52 21.27 0.13
C VAL A 703 0.28 22.27 -1.01
N PRO A 704 1.05 22.19 -2.11
CA PRO A 704 0.78 23.01 -3.30
C PRO A 704 -0.48 22.55 -4.03
N ASP A 705 -0.93 23.34 -5.01
CA ASP A 705 -1.85 22.83 -6.02
C ASP A 705 -1.20 21.69 -6.80
N ILE A 706 -1.85 20.52 -6.79
CA ILE A 706 -1.36 19.33 -7.49
C ILE A 706 -2.12 19.17 -8.79
N GLU A 707 -1.42 19.39 -9.91
CA GLU A 707 -1.99 19.16 -11.22
C GLU A 707 -1.82 17.71 -11.64
N SER A 708 -2.93 16.98 -11.82
CA SER A 708 -2.95 15.59 -12.28
C SER A 708 -3.16 15.52 -13.79
N ILE A 709 -2.31 14.74 -14.49
CA ILE A 709 -2.46 14.43 -15.91
C ILE A 709 -2.69 12.92 -16.02
N ILE A 710 -3.88 12.55 -16.51
CA ILE A 710 -4.29 11.17 -16.69
C ILE A 710 -4.05 10.78 -18.15
N LEU A 711 -3.11 9.87 -18.39
CA LEU A 711 -2.92 9.23 -19.69
C LEU A 711 -3.65 7.88 -19.71
N GLU A 712 -4.21 7.55 -20.85
CA GLU A 712 -5.00 6.34 -21.04
C GLU A 712 -4.54 5.57 -22.29
N SER A 713 -3.63 4.61 -22.10
CA SER A 713 -3.23 3.68 -23.17
C SER A 713 -4.37 2.73 -23.58
N GLY A 714 -5.35 2.54 -22.71
CA GLY A 714 -6.42 1.53 -22.89
C GLY A 714 -5.93 0.10 -22.71
N GLU A 715 -4.69 -0.08 -22.26
CA GLU A 715 -4.04 -1.38 -22.13
C GLU A 715 -3.62 -1.66 -20.68
N GLY A 716 -4.54 -2.18 -19.89
CA GLY A 716 -4.29 -2.75 -18.58
C GLY A 716 -4.99 -4.09 -18.44
N LEU A 717 -4.65 -4.84 -17.41
CA LEU A 717 -5.25 -6.16 -17.12
C LEU A 717 -6.57 -6.07 -16.35
N GLY A 718 -6.95 -4.88 -15.88
CA GLY A 718 -8.23 -4.62 -15.22
C GLY A 718 -9.40 -4.53 -16.22
N PRO A 719 -10.65 -4.46 -15.71
CA PRO A 719 -11.81 -4.31 -16.57
C PRO A 719 -11.69 -3.06 -17.45
N PHE A 720 -12.15 -3.15 -18.69
CA PHE A 720 -12.05 -2.09 -19.71
C PHE A 720 -10.62 -1.63 -20.06
N GLY A 721 -9.60 -2.42 -19.71
CA GLY A 721 -8.19 -2.06 -19.91
C GLY A 721 -7.61 -1.13 -18.82
N ALA A 722 -8.21 -1.09 -17.64
CA ALA A 722 -7.75 -0.28 -16.52
C ALA A 722 -6.46 -0.81 -15.90
N ARG A 723 -5.63 0.12 -15.39
CA ARG A 723 -4.49 -0.15 -14.49
C ARG A 723 -4.78 0.37 -13.09
N GLY A 724 -4.13 -0.22 -12.10
CA GLY A 724 -4.22 0.27 -10.74
C GLY A 724 -3.40 1.53 -10.50
N ILE A 725 -3.93 2.50 -9.71
CA ILE A 725 -3.27 3.78 -9.41
C ILE A 725 -3.13 4.04 -7.89
N GLY A 726 -3.45 3.04 -7.05
CA GLY A 726 -3.45 3.21 -5.60
C GLY A 726 -2.07 3.54 -5.02
N GLU A 727 -0.99 2.96 -5.54
CA GLU A 727 0.37 3.09 -5.02
C GLU A 727 1.33 3.91 -5.89
N PRO A 728 1.29 3.85 -7.24
CA PRO A 728 2.33 4.46 -8.07
C PRO A 728 2.67 5.91 -7.75
N PRO A 729 1.72 6.83 -7.45
CA PRO A 729 2.05 8.25 -7.33
C PRO A 729 2.81 8.63 -6.04
N ILE A 730 3.02 7.70 -5.08
CA ILE A 730 3.75 8.01 -3.84
C ILE A 730 5.29 8.03 -4.03
N GLY A 731 5.79 7.36 -5.07
CA GLY A 731 7.23 7.19 -5.28
C GLY A 731 7.96 8.47 -5.74
N PRO A 732 7.53 9.13 -6.82
CA PRO A 732 8.28 10.25 -7.38
C PRO A 732 8.56 11.41 -6.43
N PRO A 733 7.67 11.81 -5.48
CA PRO A 733 7.95 12.92 -4.57
C PRO A 733 9.27 12.81 -3.80
N ILE A 734 9.65 11.62 -3.33
CA ILE A 734 10.89 11.44 -2.57
C ILE A 734 12.17 11.60 -3.41
N ALA A 735 12.06 11.63 -4.71
CA ALA A 735 13.19 11.83 -5.63
C ALA A 735 13.13 13.21 -6.29
N VAL A 736 11.95 13.68 -6.73
CA VAL A 736 11.81 14.94 -7.43
C VAL A 736 12.11 16.14 -6.53
N ILE A 737 11.76 16.07 -5.23
CA ILE A 737 12.06 17.17 -4.29
C ILE A 737 13.57 17.30 -4.04
N PRO A 738 14.33 16.26 -3.64
CA PRO A 738 15.79 16.36 -3.54
C PRO A 738 16.46 16.77 -4.86
N ALA A 739 15.91 16.35 -6.02
CA ALA A 739 16.41 16.74 -7.33
C ALA A 739 16.21 18.23 -7.63
N ALA A 740 15.02 18.78 -7.33
CA ALA A 740 14.73 20.20 -7.52
C ALA A 740 15.57 21.07 -6.54
N ILE A 741 15.81 20.59 -5.31
CA ILE A 741 16.74 21.26 -4.40
C ILE A 741 18.16 21.25 -4.98
N ALA A 742 18.62 20.14 -5.52
CA ALA A 742 19.94 20.05 -6.16
C ALA A 742 20.08 21.01 -7.33
N ASP A 743 19.04 21.17 -8.15
CA ASP A 743 19.00 22.14 -9.26
C ASP A 743 19.05 23.60 -8.75
N ALA A 744 18.44 23.89 -7.59
CA ALA A 744 18.45 25.21 -6.97
C ALA A 744 19.80 25.59 -6.34
N VAL A 745 20.49 24.62 -5.70
CA VAL A 745 21.66 24.93 -4.83
C VAL A 745 22.96 24.26 -5.26
N GLY A 746 22.96 23.45 -6.30
CA GLY A 746 24.15 22.80 -6.87
C GLY A 746 24.57 21.49 -6.22
N ALA A 747 23.95 21.05 -5.13
CA ALA A 747 24.26 19.78 -4.46
C ALA A 747 22.99 19.04 -4.00
N ARG A 748 23.02 17.72 -4.10
CA ARG A 748 21.86 16.87 -3.79
C ARG A 748 21.87 16.39 -2.33
N PRO A 749 20.73 16.52 -1.62
CA PRO A 749 20.50 15.75 -0.39
C PRO A 749 20.32 14.26 -0.73
N THR A 750 21.01 13.38 0.00
CA THR A 750 20.99 11.92 -0.23
C THR A 750 20.30 11.15 0.91
N GLN A 751 19.81 11.86 1.91
CA GLN A 751 19.09 11.31 3.06
C GLN A 751 17.74 12.00 3.23
N LEU A 752 16.69 11.20 3.45
CA LEU A 752 15.35 11.66 3.79
C LEU A 752 15.08 11.59 5.30
N PRO A 753 14.14 12.44 5.81
CA PRO A 753 13.52 13.57 5.13
C PRO A 753 14.56 14.66 4.88
N VAL A 754 14.36 15.49 3.86
CA VAL A 754 15.25 16.63 3.56
C VAL A 754 14.90 17.78 4.49
N THR A 755 15.41 17.71 5.74
CA THR A 755 15.19 18.76 6.75
C THR A 755 15.93 20.06 6.38
N PRO A 756 15.54 21.21 6.97
CA PRO A 756 16.25 22.49 6.75
C PRO A 756 17.77 22.40 6.96
N GLU A 757 18.23 21.64 7.96
CA GLU A 757 19.66 21.42 8.21
C GLU A 757 20.34 20.71 7.04
N ARG A 758 19.70 19.66 6.50
CA ARG A 758 20.21 18.91 5.33
C ARG A 758 20.21 19.75 4.06
N VAL A 759 19.26 20.68 3.93
CA VAL A 759 19.26 21.68 2.83
C VAL A 759 20.42 22.65 3.00
N LEU A 760 20.67 23.19 4.20
CA LEU A 760 21.82 24.07 4.46
C LEU A 760 23.16 23.37 4.23
N ASP A 761 23.27 22.09 4.56
CA ASP A 761 24.43 21.25 4.23
C ASP A 761 24.62 21.12 2.71
N ALA A 762 23.54 20.98 1.96
CA ALA A 762 23.57 20.96 0.50
C ALA A 762 23.99 22.34 -0.08
N VAL A 763 23.45 23.44 0.44
CA VAL A 763 23.86 24.81 0.07
C VAL A 763 25.37 25.00 0.31
N ALA A 764 25.87 24.55 1.47
CA ALA A 764 27.30 24.68 1.80
C ALA A 764 28.19 23.87 0.85
N ARG A 765 27.77 22.65 0.45
CA ARG A 765 28.51 21.81 -0.51
C ARG A 765 28.46 22.37 -1.93
N GLY A 766 27.32 22.90 -2.36
CA GLY A 766 27.16 23.50 -3.68
C GLY A 766 27.99 24.79 -3.85
N ALA A 767 28.16 25.57 -2.79
CA ALA A 767 29.00 26.77 -2.80
C ALA A 767 30.52 26.44 -2.90
N VAL A 768 30.96 25.27 -2.49
CA VAL A 768 32.36 24.81 -2.61
C VAL A 768 32.71 24.43 -4.05
N ASP A 769 31.74 23.99 -4.86
CA ASP A 769 31.93 23.64 -6.27
C ASP A 769 31.71 24.85 -7.23
N ALA A 770 31.34 26.03 -6.71
CA ALA A 770 31.25 27.23 -7.54
C ALA A 770 32.68 27.73 -7.84
N PRO A 771 33.07 27.94 -9.12
CA PRO A 771 34.40 28.44 -9.44
C PRO A 771 34.61 29.80 -8.76
N GLU A 772 35.79 30.00 -8.13
CA GLU A 772 36.21 31.27 -7.56
C GLU A 772 36.13 32.38 -8.65
N GLY A 773 35.03 33.13 -8.65
CA GLY A 773 34.81 34.21 -9.63
C GLY A 773 33.36 34.67 -9.73
N ALA A 774 32.40 34.07 -9.09
CA ALA A 774 30.98 34.53 -9.09
C ALA A 774 30.64 35.31 -7.81
N THR A 775 31.46 36.26 -7.41
CA THR A 775 31.09 37.33 -6.47
C THR A 775 30.87 38.60 -7.24
N ALA A 776 29.61 38.94 -7.51
CA ALA A 776 29.07 40.29 -7.55
C ALA A 776 27.55 40.26 -7.78
#